data_0bd8fb7fc7043141b704c36d8c3d18fb
#
_entry.id   0bd8fb7fc7043141b704c36d8c3d18fb
#
_cell.length_a   1.000
_cell.length_b   1.000
_cell.length_c   1.000
_cell.angle_alpha   90.00
_cell.angle_beta   90.00
_cell.angle_gamma   90.00
#
_symmetry.space_group_name_H-M   'P 1'
#
loop_
_entity.id
_entity.type
_entity.pdbx_description
1 polymer ?
#
loop_
_entity_poly.entity_id
_entity_poly.type
_entity_poly.pdbx_seq_one_letter_code
_entity_poly.pdbx_strand_id
1 'polypeptide(L)'
;MKFLSITGPRADIDRMTNRYLSKYEMQLENALTELKTVDNLMPFLEMNPYRDPLAKVTQFLGYMKDMPAEPSFDQSEDEILEMIRSTNHDYMDLQQQKEELKKKRENIQARMKVLEPFTSLDFDLHEIMQYKYIRTRFGKINVDYYHRLEKALLEDIDALFLEGSRDASYVYGVYFVSDADAGKVDSIMRSLHFEKIDLLEDFGGTPLEAYRSLDKEVQNLTDEIQAVKDKRQEMFRKNASRLLGARIQLERFSDNFDIRKFAARTETDEQEEYYILCGWMSEEDANAFIKEAQGDDKVYIVVEEDREQYFGEPPTKLENPKLFKPFEMFIKMYGLPKSGEMDPTIFVGIMYSFIFGAMFGDVGQGLLLFIVGAILYFTKKMNLAGIVSLAGIFSTFFGFMFGSVFGFEDIIEAKWIRPINHMTTLPFIGKLNTVFIVSIAFGMGIILISMIFHIINGIRAKDTEATWFDANGVAGLIFYGAAVTCIVLFMTGHSLPGGIVLAVMFGVPLLLIALKEPLTNKIKKKTEKMEQSKAMFVTQAFFELFETLLSYFSNTLSFIRIGAFAVSHASIMEVVLMLAGAESGHINWVVIVLGNLFVCGFEGLIVGIQVLRLVYYEMFSRFYKGSGREFKPYTGTAKN
;
A
#
# COMPACT_ATOMS: atom_id res chain seq x y z
N MET A 1 9.39 -18.85 -17.12
CA MET A 1 9.20 -17.58 -17.85
C MET A 1 9.97 -17.61 -19.16
N LYS A 2 9.38 -17.10 -20.26
CA LYS A 2 10.03 -16.91 -21.56
C LYS A 2 10.10 -15.41 -21.84
N PHE A 3 11.23 -14.98 -22.39
CA PHE A 3 11.40 -13.62 -22.89
C PHE A 3 11.02 -13.58 -24.36
N LEU A 4 10.17 -12.65 -24.71
CA LEU A 4 9.61 -12.48 -26.04
C LEU A 4 9.95 -11.10 -26.57
N SER A 5 10.44 -11.03 -27.80
CA SER A 5 10.58 -9.82 -28.58
C SER A 5 9.52 -9.84 -29.69
N ILE A 6 8.62 -8.87 -29.69
CA ILE A 6 7.49 -8.76 -30.60
C ILE A 6 7.76 -7.57 -31.53
N THR A 7 7.79 -7.80 -32.82
CA THR A 7 8.07 -6.77 -33.83
C THR A 7 6.93 -6.70 -34.84
N GLY A 8 6.59 -5.50 -35.29
CA GLY A 8 5.59 -5.28 -36.34
C GLY A 8 5.60 -3.86 -36.84
N PRO A 9 4.83 -3.54 -37.91
CA PRO A 9 4.72 -2.19 -38.44
C PRO A 9 4.23 -1.20 -37.37
N ARG A 10 4.83 -0.01 -37.30
CA ARG A 10 4.51 1.01 -36.28
C ARG A 10 3.01 1.31 -36.15
N ALA A 11 2.31 1.41 -37.28
CA ALA A 11 0.88 1.70 -37.34
C ALA A 11 0.01 0.60 -36.69
N ASP A 12 0.55 -0.62 -36.49
CA ASP A 12 -0.19 -1.81 -36.05
C ASP A 12 -0.06 -2.09 -34.55
N ILE A 13 0.70 -1.25 -33.82
CA ILE A 13 0.98 -1.47 -32.39
C ILE A 13 -0.33 -1.52 -31.55
N ASP A 14 -1.32 -0.67 -31.84
CA ASP A 14 -2.60 -0.66 -31.13
C ASP A 14 -3.43 -1.90 -31.42
N ARG A 15 -3.44 -2.35 -32.67
CA ARG A 15 -4.12 -3.59 -33.07
C ARG A 15 -3.52 -4.78 -32.35
N MET A 16 -2.18 -4.88 -32.33
CA MET A 16 -1.46 -5.95 -31.65
C MET A 16 -1.75 -5.95 -30.15
N THR A 17 -1.69 -4.77 -29.53
CA THR A 17 -1.98 -4.60 -28.10
C THR A 17 -3.40 -5.02 -27.75
N ASN A 18 -4.40 -4.51 -28.48
CA ASN A 18 -5.81 -4.79 -28.23
C ASN A 18 -6.20 -6.24 -28.55
N ARG A 19 -5.63 -6.82 -29.60
CA ARG A 19 -6.00 -8.16 -30.05
C ARG A 19 -5.33 -9.28 -29.27
N TYR A 20 -4.06 -9.09 -28.91
CA TYR A 20 -3.22 -10.13 -28.34
C TYR A 20 -2.80 -9.83 -26.91
N LEU A 21 -2.12 -8.72 -26.62
CA LEU A 21 -1.60 -8.44 -25.27
C LEU A 21 -2.69 -8.29 -24.21
N SER A 22 -3.88 -7.84 -24.59
CA SER A 22 -5.00 -7.75 -23.64
C SER A 22 -5.49 -9.10 -23.11
N LYS A 23 -5.14 -10.22 -23.76
CA LYS A 23 -5.57 -11.57 -23.41
C LYS A 23 -4.56 -12.30 -22.51
N TYR A 24 -3.28 -11.97 -22.61
CA TYR A 24 -2.18 -12.66 -21.98
C TYR A 24 -1.48 -11.78 -20.94
N GLU A 25 -0.97 -12.40 -19.89
CA GLU A 25 -0.22 -11.70 -18.86
C GLU A 25 1.25 -11.53 -19.30
N MET A 26 1.63 -10.32 -19.72
CA MET A 26 3.01 -9.98 -20.12
C MET A 26 3.55 -8.87 -19.24
N GLN A 27 4.70 -9.08 -18.63
CA GLN A 27 5.45 -8.01 -18.02
C GLN A 27 6.32 -7.35 -19.07
N LEU A 28 6.01 -6.11 -19.41
CA LEU A 28 6.76 -5.35 -20.40
C LEU A 28 8.08 -4.84 -19.80
N GLU A 29 9.14 -4.92 -20.57
CA GLU A 29 10.45 -4.35 -20.29
C GLU A 29 10.78 -3.26 -21.31
N ASN A 30 11.63 -2.32 -20.93
CA ASN A 30 12.00 -1.25 -21.86
C ASN A 30 12.94 -1.81 -22.94
N ALA A 31 12.45 -1.87 -24.18
CA ALA A 31 13.18 -2.43 -25.31
C ALA A 31 14.52 -1.72 -25.58
N LEU A 32 14.63 -0.42 -25.30
CA LEU A 32 15.87 0.34 -25.44
C LEU A 32 16.95 -0.08 -24.43
N THR A 33 16.55 -0.50 -23.24
CA THR A 33 17.50 -0.95 -22.20
C THR A 33 17.89 -2.39 -22.37
N GLU A 34 16.98 -3.23 -22.83
CA GLU A 34 17.21 -4.67 -22.98
C GLU A 34 17.95 -5.00 -24.29
N LEU A 35 17.64 -4.33 -25.38
CA LEU A 35 18.22 -4.59 -26.70
C LEU A 35 19.44 -3.69 -26.99
N LYS A 36 20.38 -3.57 -26.06
CA LYS A 36 21.59 -2.72 -26.17
C LYS A 36 22.51 -3.07 -27.36
N THR A 37 22.37 -4.26 -27.90
CA THR A 37 23.19 -4.76 -29.02
C THR A 37 22.61 -4.46 -30.39
N VAL A 38 21.38 -3.93 -30.45
CA VAL A 38 20.71 -3.58 -31.70
C VAL A 38 20.96 -2.10 -31.99
N ASP A 39 21.64 -1.83 -33.11
CA ASP A 39 21.89 -0.47 -33.56
C ASP A 39 20.62 0.20 -34.10
N ASN A 40 20.57 1.55 -34.04
CA ASN A 40 19.48 2.39 -34.57
C ASN A 40 18.12 2.26 -33.89
N LEU A 41 18.07 1.86 -32.60
CA LEU A 41 16.84 1.91 -31.82
C LEU A 41 16.53 3.33 -31.35
N MET A 42 15.30 3.79 -31.58
CA MET A 42 14.81 5.10 -31.14
C MET A 42 13.62 4.95 -30.18
N PRO A 43 13.43 5.85 -29.21
CA PRO A 43 12.26 5.84 -28.35
C PRO A 43 11.00 6.31 -29.06
N PHE A 44 9.84 5.83 -28.63
CA PHE A 44 8.56 6.44 -29.00
C PHE A 44 8.38 7.76 -28.19
N LEU A 45 8.44 8.90 -28.89
CA LEU A 45 8.26 10.23 -28.30
C LEU A 45 6.86 10.80 -28.58
N GLU A 46 5.83 9.98 -28.46
CA GLU A 46 4.44 10.38 -28.69
C GLU A 46 3.77 10.76 -27.36
N MET A 47 3.09 11.92 -27.35
CA MET A 47 2.27 12.29 -26.18
C MET A 47 0.95 11.51 -26.22
N ASN A 48 0.55 10.97 -25.09
CA ASN A 48 -0.71 10.24 -24.97
C ASN A 48 -1.91 11.21 -25.12
N PRO A 49 -2.69 11.10 -26.22
CA PRO A 49 -3.80 12.02 -26.49
C PRO A 49 -4.99 11.83 -25.56
N TYR A 50 -5.06 10.72 -24.85
CA TYR A 50 -6.18 10.37 -23.98
C TYR A 50 -6.05 10.91 -22.55
N ARG A 51 -4.86 11.38 -22.13
CA ARG A 51 -4.61 11.86 -20.75
C ARG A 51 -5.43 13.09 -20.39
N ASP A 52 -5.46 14.09 -21.26
CA ASP A 52 -6.21 15.31 -20.99
C ASP A 52 -7.73 15.06 -20.97
N PRO A 53 -8.33 14.33 -21.94
CA PRO A 53 -9.73 13.94 -21.84
C PRO A 53 -10.06 13.13 -20.59
N LEU A 54 -9.20 12.18 -20.22
CA LEU A 54 -9.38 11.35 -19.01
C LEU A 54 -9.34 12.19 -17.73
N ALA A 55 -8.41 13.13 -17.62
CA ALA A 55 -8.32 14.06 -16.50
C ALA A 55 -9.59 14.90 -16.36
N LYS A 56 -10.13 15.41 -17.48
CA LYS A 56 -11.38 16.19 -17.51
C LYS A 56 -12.58 15.36 -17.08
N VAL A 57 -12.74 14.15 -17.62
CA VAL A 57 -13.84 13.25 -17.20
C VAL A 57 -13.74 12.90 -15.73
N THR A 58 -12.54 12.62 -15.23
CA THR A 58 -12.32 12.32 -13.81
C THR A 58 -12.69 13.53 -12.92
N GLN A 59 -12.39 14.75 -13.38
CA GLN A 59 -12.80 15.97 -12.71
C GLN A 59 -14.33 16.12 -12.69
N PHE A 60 -15.01 15.86 -13.82
CA PHE A 60 -16.47 15.94 -13.91
C PHE A 60 -17.15 14.91 -13.00
N LEU A 61 -16.64 13.69 -12.94
CA LEU A 61 -17.13 12.65 -12.04
C LEU A 61 -16.93 13.03 -10.57
N GLY A 62 -15.89 13.80 -10.25
CA GLY A 62 -15.68 14.36 -8.92
C GLY A 62 -16.83 15.28 -8.44
N TYR A 63 -17.54 15.93 -9.38
CA TYR A 63 -18.74 16.74 -9.08
C TYR A 63 -20.02 15.92 -8.97
N MET A 64 -19.96 14.60 -9.26
CA MET A 64 -21.11 13.70 -9.35
C MET A 64 -21.12 12.63 -8.24
N LYS A 65 -20.34 12.79 -7.17
CA LYS A 65 -20.10 11.74 -6.14
C LYS A 65 -21.35 11.06 -5.57
N ASP A 66 -22.49 11.72 -5.61
CA ASP A 66 -23.76 11.24 -5.03
C ASP A 66 -24.81 10.85 -6.09
N MET A 67 -24.41 10.73 -7.35
CA MET A 67 -25.34 10.41 -8.44
C MET A 67 -25.21 8.92 -8.82
N PRO A 68 -26.21 8.07 -8.55
CA PRO A 68 -26.21 6.70 -9.03
C PRO A 68 -26.39 6.69 -10.55
N ALA A 69 -25.43 6.13 -11.28
CA ALA A 69 -25.51 5.92 -12.70
C ALA A 69 -24.77 4.62 -13.08
N GLU A 70 -25.32 3.89 -14.05
CA GLU A 70 -24.63 2.74 -14.64
C GLU A 70 -23.85 3.19 -15.88
N PRO A 71 -22.63 2.66 -16.10
CA PRO A 71 -21.81 3.05 -17.25
C PRO A 71 -22.43 2.58 -18.57
N SER A 72 -22.49 3.47 -19.58
CA SER A 72 -22.89 3.14 -20.95
C SER A 72 -21.66 3.04 -21.83
N PHE A 73 -21.59 2.01 -22.67
CA PHE A 73 -20.46 1.69 -23.55
C PHE A 73 -20.79 1.83 -25.06
N ASP A 74 -21.90 2.50 -25.39
CA ASP A 74 -22.42 2.59 -26.77
C ASP A 74 -21.73 3.66 -27.64
N GLN A 75 -20.61 4.23 -27.20
CA GLN A 75 -19.94 5.36 -27.85
C GLN A 75 -18.65 4.92 -28.53
N SER A 76 -18.42 5.43 -29.74
CA SER A 76 -17.13 5.34 -30.41
C SER A 76 -16.10 6.28 -29.78
N GLU A 77 -14.81 6.08 -30.09
CA GLU A 77 -13.70 6.91 -29.58
C GLU A 77 -13.89 8.41 -29.92
N ASP A 78 -14.23 8.70 -31.17
CA ASP A 78 -14.44 10.09 -31.63
C ASP A 78 -15.64 10.73 -30.93
N GLU A 79 -16.73 10.00 -30.75
CA GLU A 79 -17.92 10.48 -30.03
C GLU A 79 -17.62 10.79 -28.54
N ILE A 80 -16.79 9.97 -27.90
CA ILE A 80 -16.35 10.23 -26.52
C ILE A 80 -15.55 11.52 -26.45
N LEU A 81 -14.58 11.72 -27.34
CA LEU A 81 -13.74 12.91 -27.34
C LEU A 81 -14.56 14.18 -27.65
N GLU A 82 -15.52 14.09 -28.58
CA GLU A 82 -16.41 15.21 -28.90
C GLU A 82 -17.37 15.54 -27.75
N MET A 83 -17.97 14.52 -27.13
CA MET A 83 -18.81 14.70 -25.94
C MET A 83 -18.06 15.38 -24.80
N ILE A 84 -16.79 15.00 -24.56
CA ILE A 84 -15.99 15.61 -23.50
C ILE A 84 -15.69 17.07 -23.83
N ARG A 85 -15.38 17.38 -25.10
CA ARG A 85 -15.14 18.75 -25.55
C ARG A 85 -16.38 19.63 -25.39
N SER A 86 -17.55 19.14 -25.82
CA SER A 86 -18.82 19.87 -25.65
C SER A 86 -19.18 20.06 -24.19
N THR A 87 -19.11 19.00 -23.39
CA THR A 87 -19.38 19.07 -21.94
C THR A 87 -18.44 20.05 -21.23
N ASN A 88 -17.16 20.08 -21.63
CA ASN A 88 -16.19 21.02 -21.07
C ASN A 88 -16.50 22.48 -21.47
N HIS A 89 -16.94 22.71 -22.70
CA HIS A 89 -17.36 24.03 -23.17
C HIS A 89 -18.56 24.54 -22.35
N ASP A 90 -19.62 23.74 -22.25
CA ASP A 90 -20.82 24.06 -21.48
C ASP A 90 -20.50 24.32 -20.00
N TYR A 91 -19.59 23.51 -19.43
CA TYR A 91 -19.13 23.69 -18.05
C TYR A 91 -18.42 25.03 -17.85
N MET A 92 -17.52 25.38 -18.78
CA MET A 92 -16.77 26.64 -18.71
C MET A 92 -17.68 27.84 -18.84
N ASP A 93 -18.66 27.81 -19.74
CA ASP A 93 -19.65 28.88 -19.90
C ASP A 93 -20.48 29.08 -18.63
N LEU A 94 -20.99 28.00 -18.05
CA LEU A 94 -21.75 28.07 -16.78
C LEU A 94 -20.87 28.56 -15.62
N GLN A 95 -19.61 28.19 -15.61
CA GLN A 95 -18.67 28.66 -14.58
C GLN A 95 -18.37 30.15 -14.74
N GLN A 96 -18.19 30.63 -15.97
CA GLN A 96 -18.00 32.06 -16.23
C GLN A 96 -19.23 32.87 -15.81
N GLN A 97 -20.43 32.45 -16.21
CA GLN A 97 -21.69 33.10 -15.80
C GLN A 97 -21.81 33.18 -14.28
N LYS A 98 -21.50 32.07 -13.58
CA LYS A 98 -21.52 32.05 -12.12
C LYS A 98 -20.56 33.07 -11.48
N GLU A 99 -19.32 33.17 -12.00
CA GLU A 99 -18.33 34.12 -11.48
C GLU A 99 -18.71 35.58 -11.76
N GLU A 100 -19.32 35.86 -12.91
CA GLU A 100 -19.84 37.20 -13.21
C GLU A 100 -20.97 37.62 -12.26
N LEU A 101 -21.94 36.69 -12.04
CA LEU A 101 -23.04 36.94 -11.10
C LEU A 101 -22.53 37.10 -9.67
N LYS A 102 -21.54 36.30 -9.27
CA LYS A 102 -20.92 36.41 -7.96
C LYS A 102 -20.23 37.75 -7.75
N LYS A 103 -19.48 38.23 -8.74
CA LYS A 103 -18.85 39.56 -8.69
C LYS A 103 -19.89 40.69 -8.60
N LYS A 104 -20.99 40.57 -9.35
CA LYS A 104 -22.10 41.54 -9.25
C LYS A 104 -22.68 41.57 -7.83
N ARG A 105 -22.97 40.38 -7.27
CA ARG A 105 -23.51 40.26 -5.90
C ARG A 105 -22.54 40.82 -4.86
N GLU A 106 -21.26 40.54 -4.95
CA GLU A 106 -20.25 41.08 -4.03
C GLU A 106 -20.16 42.61 -4.10
N ASN A 107 -20.28 43.21 -5.28
CA ASN A 107 -20.32 44.65 -5.46
C ASN A 107 -21.56 45.26 -4.76
N ILE A 108 -22.74 44.66 -4.99
CA ILE A 108 -23.97 45.15 -4.36
C ILE A 108 -23.92 44.96 -2.84
N GLN A 109 -23.42 43.88 -2.34
CA GLN A 109 -23.22 43.66 -0.90
C GLN A 109 -22.26 44.67 -0.28
N ALA A 110 -21.20 45.08 -1.00
CA ALA A 110 -20.30 46.13 -0.55
C ALA A 110 -21.03 47.48 -0.46
N ARG A 111 -21.90 47.79 -1.44
CA ARG A 111 -22.74 49.01 -1.42
C ARG A 111 -23.74 48.98 -0.26
N MET A 112 -24.40 47.84 -0.02
CA MET A 112 -25.30 47.65 1.12
C MET A 112 -24.60 47.91 2.45
N LYS A 113 -23.39 47.35 2.62
CA LYS A 113 -22.60 47.49 3.85
C LYS A 113 -22.23 48.96 4.15
N VAL A 114 -22.04 49.76 3.11
CA VAL A 114 -21.80 51.21 3.26
C VAL A 114 -23.06 51.97 3.67
N LEU A 115 -24.24 51.54 3.19
CA LEU A 115 -25.51 52.18 3.46
C LEU A 115 -26.15 51.74 4.78
N GLU A 116 -25.87 50.52 5.23
CA GLU A 116 -26.47 49.90 6.42
C GLU A 116 -26.48 50.79 7.67
N PRO A 117 -25.38 51.50 8.02
CA PRO A 117 -25.36 52.38 9.21
C PRO A 117 -26.29 53.56 9.16
N PHE A 118 -26.82 53.92 7.99
CA PHE A 118 -27.65 55.09 7.78
C PHE A 118 -29.14 54.78 7.59
N THR A 119 -29.51 53.46 7.69
CA THR A 119 -30.90 53.01 7.44
C THR A 119 -31.94 53.54 8.42
N SER A 120 -31.53 54.07 9.58
CA SER A 120 -32.40 54.71 10.57
C SER A 120 -32.77 56.16 10.23
N LEU A 121 -32.10 56.74 9.23
CA LEU A 121 -32.35 58.12 8.82
C LEU A 121 -33.51 58.17 7.85
N ASP A 122 -34.44 59.10 8.12
CA ASP A 122 -35.70 59.26 7.37
C ASP A 122 -35.67 60.57 6.53
N PHE A 123 -34.91 60.52 5.43
CA PHE A 123 -34.86 61.56 4.41
C PHE A 123 -34.52 60.99 3.06
N ASP A 124 -34.95 61.69 1.99
CA ASP A 124 -34.62 61.24 0.63
C ASP A 124 -33.19 61.62 0.27
N LEU A 125 -32.38 60.55 -0.05
CA LEU A 125 -30.97 60.69 -0.39
C LEU A 125 -30.76 61.53 -1.66
N HIS A 126 -31.66 61.44 -2.63
CA HIS A 126 -31.57 62.18 -3.88
C HIS A 126 -31.83 63.63 -3.68
N GLU A 127 -32.88 64.01 -2.86
CA GLU A 127 -33.21 65.38 -2.55
C GLU A 127 -32.09 66.11 -1.81
N ILE A 128 -31.50 65.46 -0.77
CA ILE A 128 -30.46 66.13 0.04
C ILE A 128 -29.13 66.29 -0.72
N MET A 129 -28.86 65.44 -1.68
CA MET A 129 -27.64 65.56 -2.52
C MET A 129 -27.81 66.70 -3.56
N GLN A 130 -29.01 67.12 -3.91
CA GLN A 130 -29.27 68.19 -4.86
C GLN A 130 -29.33 69.61 -4.24
N TYR A 131 -29.21 69.73 -2.90
CA TYR A 131 -29.22 71.03 -2.25
C TYR A 131 -28.07 71.92 -2.72
N LYS A 132 -28.40 73.10 -3.27
CA LYS A 132 -27.39 74.01 -3.85
C LYS A 132 -26.57 74.77 -2.81
N TYR A 133 -27.19 75.06 -1.64
CA TYR A 133 -26.62 75.91 -0.59
C TYR A 133 -26.26 75.14 0.68
N ILE A 134 -26.56 73.89 0.75
CA ILE A 134 -26.23 72.96 1.88
C ILE A 134 -25.35 71.82 1.40
N ARG A 135 -24.24 71.65 2.08
CA ARG A 135 -23.36 70.52 1.87
C ARG A 135 -23.68 69.39 2.84
N THR A 136 -23.90 68.21 2.33
CA THR A 136 -24.16 67.00 3.11
C THR A 136 -22.93 66.13 3.15
N ARG A 137 -22.57 65.61 4.32
CA ARG A 137 -21.43 64.71 4.52
C ARG A 137 -21.84 63.54 5.39
N PHE A 138 -21.78 62.34 4.84
CA PHE A 138 -21.95 61.10 5.56
C PHE A 138 -20.58 60.63 6.10
N GLY A 139 -20.59 59.99 7.29
CA GLY A 139 -19.37 59.49 7.86
C GLY A 139 -19.57 58.85 9.21
N LYS A 140 -18.45 58.58 9.83
CA LYS A 140 -18.39 57.99 11.17
C LYS A 140 -17.40 58.75 12.05
N ILE A 141 -17.69 58.77 13.34
CA ILE A 141 -16.82 59.35 14.36
C ILE A 141 -16.64 58.35 15.50
N ASN A 142 -15.45 58.28 16.09
CA ASN A 142 -15.25 57.43 17.25
C ASN A 142 -16.10 57.95 18.44
N VAL A 143 -16.67 57.02 19.22
CA VAL A 143 -17.56 57.32 20.37
C VAL A 143 -16.89 58.27 21.36
N ASP A 144 -15.60 58.18 21.61
CA ASP A 144 -14.86 59.04 22.55
C ASP A 144 -14.82 60.51 22.08
N TYR A 145 -14.82 60.76 20.76
CA TYR A 145 -14.83 62.10 20.18
C TYR A 145 -16.26 62.62 19.95
N TYR A 146 -17.24 61.74 19.95
CA TYR A 146 -18.64 62.13 19.69
C TYR A 146 -19.18 63.09 20.73
N HIS A 147 -18.88 62.92 22.03
CA HIS A 147 -19.28 63.89 23.08
C HIS A 147 -18.63 65.24 22.90
N ARG A 148 -17.47 65.35 22.31
CA ARG A 148 -16.84 66.63 21.97
C ARG A 148 -17.50 67.27 20.77
N LEU A 149 -17.95 66.49 19.82
CA LEU A 149 -18.74 66.95 18.68
C LEU A 149 -20.07 67.52 19.14
N GLU A 150 -20.79 66.81 20.02
CA GLU A 150 -22.07 67.32 20.58
C GLU A 150 -21.92 68.72 21.24
N LYS A 151 -20.83 68.88 22.02
CA LYS A 151 -20.52 70.16 22.64
C LYS A 151 -20.16 71.26 21.63
N ALA A 152 -19.33 70.93 20.64
CA ALA A 152 -18.92 71.84 19.58
C ALA A 152 -20.12 72.30 18.71
N LEU A 153 -21.07 71.38 18.41
CA LEU A 153 -22.30 71.71 17.68
C LEU A 153 -23.22 72.70 18.44
N LEU A 154 -23.15 72.71 19.77
CA LEU A 154 -23.96 73.63 20.60
C LEU A 154 -23.29 74.99 20.75
N GLU A 155 -21.95 75.10 20.72
CA GLU A 155 -21.23 76.31 21.10
C GLU A 155 -20.51 77.00 19.90
N ASP A 156 -19.99 76.25 18.92
CA ASP A 156 -19.02 76.75 17.95
C ASP A 156 -19.31 76.48 16.47
N ILE A 157 -20.26 75.56 16.15
CA ILE A 157 -20.46 75.09 14.79
C ILE A 157 -21.90 75.24 14.31
N ASP A 158 -22.07 76.01 13.25
CA ASP A 158 -23.39 76.12 12.55
C ASP A 158 -23.57 74.92 11.60
N ALA A 159 -23.81 73.75 12.17
CA ALA A 159 -24.08 72.51 11.43
C ALA A 159 -25.09 71.65 12.17
N LEU A 160 -25.90 70.91 11.44
CA LEU A 160 -26.82 69.91 11.97
C LEU A 160 -26.21 68.53 11.80
N PHE A 161 -26.05 67.82 12.90
CA PHE A 161 -25.65 66.43 12.86
C PHE A 161 -26.84 65.53 13.19
N LEU A 162 -27.11 64.56 12.31
CA LEU A 162 -28.10 63.51 12.53
C LEU A 162 -27.41 62.18 12.73
N GLU A 163 -27.62 61.60 13.90
CA GLU A 163 -27.12 60.28 14.25
C GLU A 163 -27.92 59.20 13.50
N GLY A 164 -27.25 58.33 12.78
CA GLY A 164 -27.84 57.18 12.12
C GLY A 164 -27.79 55.95 13.01
N SER A 165 -26.68 55.27 13.06
CA SER A 165 -26.46 54.11 13.93
C SER A 165 -25.19 54.26 14.77
N ARG A 166 -25.10 53.45 15.83
CA ARG A 166 -23.95 53.42 16.71
C ARG A 166 -23.50 51.96 16.94
N ASP A 167 -22.23 51.75 16.85
CA ASP A 167 -21.62 50.51 17.31
C ASP A 167 -20.73 50.76 18.56
N ALA A 168 -19.98 49.72 19.02
CA ALA A 168 -19.14 49.85 20.21
C ALA A 168 -18.00 50.87 20.05
N SER A 169 -17.58 51.21 18.86
CA SER A 169 -16.43 52.08 18.56
C SER A 169 -16.77 53.35 17.82
N TYR A 170 -17.81 53.33 17.00
CA TYR A 170 -18.16 54.45 16.12
C TYR A 170 -19.64 54.84 16.19
N VAL A 171 -19.89 56.14 16.03
CA VAL A 171 -21.20 56.71 15.73
C VAL A 171 -21.20 57.07 14.26
N TYR A 172 -22.14 56.53 13.52
CA TYR A 172 -22.36 56.84 12.12
C TYR A 172 -23.44 57.94 12.01
N GLY A 173 -23.23 58.89 11.13
CA GLY A 173 -24.21 59.95 10.96
C GLY A 173 -23.94 60.80 9.74
N VAL A 174 -24.79 61.79 9.58
CA VAL A 174 -24.71 62.77 8.51
C VAL A 174 -24.71 64.14 9.09
N TYR A 175 -23.89 65.07 8.60
CA TYR A 175 -23.98 66.44 8.93
C TYR A 175 -24.31 67.29 7.71
N PHE A 176 -25.10 68.39 8.02
CA PHE A 176 -25.51 69.36 7.06
C PHE A 176 -24.91 70.72 7.47
N VAL A 177 -24.34 71.41 6.49
CA VAL A 177 -23.68 72.70 6.70
C VAL A 177 -23.93 73.60 5.52
N SER A 178 -23.99 74.94 5.78
CA SER A 178 -24.08 75.98 4.75
C SER A 178 -22.86 75.88 3.80
N ASP A 179 -23.06 76.08 2.49
CA ASP A 179 -21.93 76.09 1.55
C ASP A 179 -20.86 77.15 1.90
N ALA A 180 -21.26 78.27 2.52
CA ALA A 180 -20.35 79.30 2.97
C ALA A 180 -19.43 78.84 4.10
N ASP A 181 -19.92 78.05 5.03
CA ASP A 181 -19.20 77.61 6.22
C ASP A 181 -18.58 76.16 6.06
N ALA A 182 -18.84 75.52 4.95
CA ALA A 182 -18.45 74.16 4.73
C ALA A 182 -16.94 73.89 4.96
N GLY A 183 -16.06 74.76 4.48
CA GLY A 183 -14.63 74.66 4.66
C GLY A 183 -14.18 74.75 6.12
N LYS A 184 -14.81 75.61 6.93
CA LYS A 184 -14.53 75.75 8.36
C LYS A 184 -14.99 74.48 9.11
N VAL A 185 -16.26 74.10 8.88
CA VAL A 185 -16.86 72.90 9.53
C VAL A 185 -16.17 71.62 9.14
N ASP A 186 -15.85 71.40 7.86
CA ASP A 186 -15.10 70.23 7.40
C ASP A 186 -13.73 70.15 8.09
N SER A 187 -13.07 71.26 8.41
CA SER A 187 -11.80 71.33 9.13
C SER A 187 -11.96 70.95 10.60
N ILE A 188 -13.01 71.42 11.26
CA ILE A 188 -13.32 71.05 12.64
C ILE A 188 -13.70 69.58 12.74
N MET A 189 -14.53 69.07 11.84
CA MET A 189 -14.89 67.65 11.77
C MET A 189 -13.68 66.73 11.59
N ARG A 190 -12.72 67.13 10.74
CA ARG A 190 -11.45 66.40 10.61
C ARG A 190 -10.63 66.44 11.90
N SER A 191 -10.62 67.55 12.64
CA SER A 191 -9.92 67.64 13.93
C SER A 191 -10.54 66.74 15.00
N LEU A 192 -11.80 66.40 14.87
CA LEU A 192 -12.55 65.46 15.70
C LEU A 192 -12.48 64.03 15.17
N HIS A 193 -11.62 63.76 14.20
CA HIS A 193 -11.46 62.45 13.57
C HIS A 193 -12.73 61.90 12.91
N PHE A 194 -13.57 62.78 12.36
CA PHE A 194 -14.70 62.37 11.54
C PHE A 194 -14.16 61.81 10.21
N GLU A 195 -14.45 60.54 9.96
CA GLU A 195 -14.08 59.85 8.72
C GLU A 195 -15.26 59.93 7.74
N LYS A 196 -15.06 60.61 6.62
CA LYS A 196 -16.08 60.76 5.57
C LYS A 196 -16.33 59.41 4.87
N ILE A 197 -17.59 59.10 4.67
CA ILE A 197 -18.06 57.97 3.88
C ILE A 197 -18.74 58.53 2.64
N ASP A 198 -18.20 58.24 1.46
CA ASP A 198 -18.81 58.69 0.22
C ASP A 198 -19.93 57.71 -0.17
N LEU A 199 -21.15 58.15 -0.06
CA LEU A 199 -22.30 57.45 -0.64
C LEU A 199 -22.34 57.75 -2.13
N LEU A 200 -22.53 56.69 -2.94
CA LEU A 200 -22.68 56.83 -4.39
C LEU A 200 -23.98 57.63 -4.69
N GLU A 201 -23.93 58.54 -5.67
CA GLU A 201 -25.01 59.45 -6.03
C GLU A 201 -26.28 58.79 -6.61
N ASP A 202 -26.28 57.48 -6.82
CA ASP A 202 -27.34 56.75 -7.52
C ASP A 202 -28.47 56.19 -6.61
N PHE A 203 -28.50 56.57 -5.33
CA PHE A 203 -29.57 56.13 -4.43
C PHE A 203 -30.75 57.06 -4.43
N GLY A 204 -31.93 56.57 -4.84
CA GLY A 204 -33.22 57.30 -4.71
C GLY A 204 -34.01 56.83 -3.50
N GLY A 205 -34.82 57.74 -2.94
CA GLY A 205 -35.63 57.45 -1.77
C GLY A 205 -34.88 57.49 -0.44
N THR A 206 -35.46 56.96 0.61
CA THR A 206 -34.83 56.91 1.94
C THR A 206 -33.73 55.89 2.00
N PRO A 207 -32.71 56.02 2.89
CA PRO A 207 -31.66 55.01 3.06
C PRO A 207 -32.20 53.61 3.30
N LEU A 208 -33.32 53.47 4.00
CA LEU A 208 -33.97 52.18 4.25
C LEU A 208 -34.58 51.58 2.98
N GLU A 209 -35.23 52.42 2.14
CA GLU A 209 -35.78 51.97 0.86
C GLU A 209 -34.68 51.55 -0.11
N ALA A 210 -33.60 52.32 -0.19
CA ALA A 210 -32.42 51.99 -0.98
C ALA A 210 -31.78 50.65 -0.51
N TYR A 211 -31.64 50.49 0.79
CA TYR A 211 -31.13 49.25 1.37
C TYR A 211 -32.01 48.03 1.02
N ARG A 212 -33.34 48.18 1.17
CA ARG A 212 -34.30 47.11 0.81
C ARG A 212 -34.28 46.77 -0.69
N SER A 213 -34.08 47.77 -1.54
CA SER A 213 -33.94 47.57 -2.98
C SER A 213 -32.68 46.76 -3.32
N LEU A 214 -31.55 47.13 -2.69
CA LEU A 214 -30.30 46.39 -2.86
C LEU A 214 -30.36 44.95 -2.30
N ASP A 215 -31.02 44.77 -1.14
CA ASP A 215 -31.23 43.43 -0.54
C ASP A 215 -32.04 42.52 -1.47
N LYS A 216 -33.11 43.08 -2.06
CA LYS A 216 -33.90 42.36 -3.07
C LYS A 216 -33.06 41.97 -4.30
N GLU A 217 -32.16 42.86 -4.74
CA GLU A 217 -31.27 42.58 -5.85
C GLU A 217 -30.23 41.49 -5.49
N VAL A 218 -29.69 41.48 -4.27
CA VAL A 218 -28.81 40.41 -3.76
C VAL A 218 -29.55 39.06 -3.70
N GLN A 219 -30.82 39.07 -3.28
CA GLN A 219 -31.65 37.87 -3.30
C GLN A 219 -31.86 37.34 -4.72
N ASN A 220 -32.23 38.22 -5.66
CA ASN A 220 -32.38 37.82 -7.07
C ASN A 220 -31.09 37.23 -7.66
N LEU A 221 -29.94 37.88 -7.43
CA LEU A 221 -28.65 37.36 -7.89
C LEU A 221 -28.28 36.04 -7.22
N THR A 222 -28.69 35.83 -5.97
CA THR A 222 -28.46 34.57 -5.26
C THR A 222 -29.29 33.44 -5.88
N ASP A 223 -30.54 33.74 -6.26
CA ASP A 223 -31.42 32.78 -6.97
C ASP A 223 -30.90 32.48 -8.36
N GLU A 224 -30.40 33.51 -9.10
CA GLU A 224 -29.74 33.28 -10.40
C GLU A 224 -28.48 32.40 -10.28
N ILE A 225 -27.63 32.64 -9.28
CA ILE A 225 -26.45 31.80 -9.01
C ILE A 225 -26.88 30.38 -8.70
N GLN A 226 -27.96 30.19 -7.95
CA GLN A 226 -28.48 28.85 -7.65
C GLN A 226 -29.02 28.19 -8.91
N ALA A 227 -29.74 28.91 -9.75
CA ALA A 227 -30.24 28.41 -11.04
C ALA A 227 -29.11 27.97 -11.98
N VAL A 228 -27.98 28.70 -12.02
CA VAL A 228 -26.79 28.29 -12.77
C VAL A 228 -26.16 27.00 -12.19
N LYS A 229 -26.12 26.85 -10.86
CA LYS A 229 -25.64 25.62 -10.22
C LYS A 229 -26.55 24.43 -10.56
N ASP A 230 -27.87 24.64 -10.54
CA ASP A 230 -28.85 23.60 -10.83
C ASP A 230 -28.76 23.17 -12.30
N LYS A 231 -28.59 24.11 -13.23
CA LYS A 231 -28.32 23.81 -14.65
C LYS A 231 -27.07 22.97 -14.82
N ARG A 232 -26.00 23.29 -14.08
CA ARG A 232 -24.75 22.52 -14.10
C ARG A 232 -24.96 21.09 -13.59
N GLN A 233 -25.71 20.90 -12.50
CA GLN A 233 -26.02 19.58 -11.97
C GLN A 233 -26.88 18.77 -12.95
N GLU A 234 -27.86 19.40 -13.58
CA GLU A 234 -28.70 18.75 -14.59
C GLU A 234 -27.91 18.32 -15.83
N MET A 235 -26.97 19.15 -16.29
CA MET A 235 -26.05 18.81 -17.39
C MET A 235 -25.23 17.55 -17.04
N PHE A 236 -24.66 17.49 -15.84
CA PHE A 236 -23.91 16.30 -15.42
C PHE A 236 -24.81 15.08 -15.24
N ARG A 237 -26.02 15.25 -14.69
CA ARG A 237 -26.98 14.16 -14.52
C ARG A 237 -27.41 13.54 -15.86
N LYS A 238 -27.65 14.35 -16.87
CA LYS A 238 -27.98 13.87 -18.23
C LYS A 238 -26.86 13.06 -18.86
N ASN A 239 -25.62 13.42 -18.60
CA ASN A 239 -24.44 12.77 -19.19
C ASN A 239 -23.78 11.75 -18.26
N ALA A 240 -24.32 11.47 -17.08
CA ALA A 240 -23.69 10.67 -16.03
C ALA A 240 -23.26 9.27 -16.52
N SER A 241 -24.18 8.51 -17.11
CA SER A 241 -23.91 7.16 -17.62
C SER A 241 -22.86 7.15 -18.74
N ARG A 242 -22.91 8.15 -19.63
CA ARG A 242 -21.96 8.31 -20.73
C ARG A 242 -20.57 8.68 -20.23
N LEU A 243 -20.47 9.60 -19.26
CA LEU A 243 -19.21 10.01 -18.65
C LEU A 243 -18.54 8.87 -17.87
N LEU A 244 -19.33 8.03 -17.18
CA LEU A 244 -18.80 6.84 -16.51
C LEU A 244 -18.25 5.81 -17.52
N GLY A 245 -18.99 5.53 -18.59
CA GLY A 245 -18.52 4.66 -19.66
C GLY A 245 -17.29 5.22 -20.36
N ALA A 246 -17.29 6.52 -20.66
CA ALA A 246 -16.16 7.22 -21.27
C ALA A 246 -14.90 7.17 -20.41
N ARG A 247 -15.01 7.29 -19.09
CA ARG A 247 -13.86 7.13 -18.19
C ARG A 247 -13.21 5.77 -18.34
N ILE A 248 -14.02 4.69 -18.25
CA ILE A 248 -13.51 3.32 -18.33
C ILE A 248 -12.85 3.07 -19.69
N GLN A 249 -13.47 3.55 -20.78
CA GLN A 249 -12.91 3.39 -22.11
C GLN A 249 -11.63 4.21 -22.32
N LEU A 250 -11.59 5.45 -21.82
CA LEU A 250 -10.40 6.30 -21.91
C LEU A 250 -9.25 5.81 -21.03
N GLU A 251 -9.53 5.25 -19.84
CA GLU A 251 -8.51 4.56 -19.04
C GLU A 251 -7.89 3.43 -19.87
N ARG A 252 -8.70 2.62 -20.51
CA ARG A 252 -8.23 1.53 -21.37
C ARG A 252 -7.43 2.04 -22.58
N PHE A 253 -7.90 3.09 -23.27
CA PHE A 253 -7.16 3.67 -24.42
C PHE A 253 -5.85 4.32 -23.96
N SER A 254 -5.85 5.01 -22.85
CA SER A 254 -4.66 5.63 -22.27
C SER A 254 -3.62 4.58 -21.87
N ASP A 255 -4.06 3.51 -21.19
CA ASP A 255 -3.18 2.41 -20.80
C ASP A 255 -2.58 1.71 -22.03
N ASN A 256 -3.40 1.41 -23.03
CA ASN A 256 -2.93 0.79 -24.27
C ASN A 256 -1.94 1.69 -25.02
N PHE A 257 -2.16 3.00 -25.03
CA PHE A 257 -1.22 3.95 -25.63
C PHE A 257 0.11 4.01 -24.86
N ASP A 258 0.06 3.92 -23.53
CA ASP A 258 1.24 3.99 -22.68
C ASP A 258 2.20 2.79 -22.83
N ILE A 259 1.77 1.71 -23.49
CA ILE A 259 2.65 0.59 -23.90
C ILE A 259 3.80 1.08 -24.78
N ARG A 260 3.57 2.11 -25.60
CA ARG A 260 4.61 2.69 -26.45
C ARG A 260 5.85 3.17 -25.69
N LYS A 261 5.72 3.47 -24.38
CA LYS A 261 6.84 3.86 -23.54
C LYS A 261 7.85 2.75 -23.32
N PHE A 262 7.41 1.49 -23.45
CA PHE A 262 8.25 0.31 -23.34
C PHE A 262 8.78 -0.15 -24.70
N ALA A 263 8.16 0.30 -25.78
CA ALA A 263 8.55 -0.06 -27.13
C ALA A 263 9.72 0.80 -27.64
N ALA A 264 10.57 0.19 -28.45
CA ALA A 264 11.52 0.88 -29.30
C ALA A 264 10.96 0.93 -30.73
N ARG A 265 11.38 1.92 -31.49
CA ARG A 265 11.17 1.97 -32.94
C ARG A 265 12.50 1.79 -33.65
N THR A 266 12.45 1.12 -34.80
CA THR A 266 13.57 1.00 -35.72
C THR A 266 13.10 1.38 -37.11
N GLU A 267 14.00 1.92 -37.92
CA GLU A 267 13.75 2.29 -39.29
C GLU A 267 14.59 1.37 -40.19
N THR A 268 13.95 0.80 -41.22
CA THR A 268 14.61 -0.04 -42.20
C THR A 268 15.18 0.81 -43.34
N ASP A 269 16.10 0.29 -44.14
CA ASP A 269 16.68 0.94 -45.30
C ASP A 269 15.62 1.41 -46.32
N GLU A 270 14.44 0.82 -46.33
CA GLU A 270 13.27 1.19 -47.16
C GLU A 270 12.38 2.27 -46.51
N GLN A 271 12.79 2.92 -45.43
CA GLN A 271 12.03 3.93 -44.66
C GLN A 271 10.73 3.40 -44.01
N GLU A 272 10.60 2.09 -43.84
CA GLU A 272 9.51 1.52 -43.05
C GLU A 272 9.84 1.52 -41.55
N GLU A 273 8.94 2.08 -40.75
CA GLU A 273 9.09 2.11 -39.31
C GLU A 273 8.44 0.89 -38.64
N TYR A 274 9.21 0.20 -37.82
CA TYR A 274 8.77 -0.95 -37.03
C TYR A 274 8.83 -0.63 -35.53
N TYR A 275 7.89 -1.20 -34.77
CA TYR A 275 7.99 -1.23 -33.30
C TYR A 275 8.65 -2.53 -32.85
N ILE A 276 9.36 -2.47 -31.74
CA ILE A 276 9.89 -3.62 -31.03
C ILE A 276 9.42 -3.52 -29.59
N LEU A 277 8.70 -4.53 -29.11
CA LEU A 277 8.19 -4.63 -27.75
C LEU A 277 8.76 -5.88 -27.11
N CYS A 278 9.36 -5.74 -25.92
CA CYS A 278 9.99 -6.83 -25.20
C CYS A 278 9.31 -7.08 -23.86
N GLY A 279 9.31 -8.33 -23.43
CA GLY A 279 8.81 -8.65 -22.09
C GLY A 279 8.79 -10.13 -21.74
N TRP A 280 8.39 -10.39 -20.50
CA TRP A 280 8.34 -11.72 -19.93
C TRP A 280 6.91 -12.25 -19.89
N MET A 281 6.73 -13.49 -20.30
CA MET A 281 5.47 -14.22 -20.17
C MET A 281 5.68 -15.55 -19.44
N SER A 282 4.61 -16.11 -18.87
CA SER A 282 4.61 -17.50 -18.44
C SER A 282 4.85 -18.42 -19.63
N GLU A 283 5.39 -19.62 -19.43
CA GLU A 283 5.64 -20.54 -20.53
C GLU A 283 4.34 -20.97 -21.23
N GLU A 284 3.26 -21.11 -20.46
CA GLU A 284 1.93 -21.47 -20.98
C GLU A 284 1.36 -20.35 -21.85
N ASP A 285 1.34 -19.11 -21.31
CA ASP A 285 0.86 -17.93 -22.04
C ASP A 285 1.70 -17.66 -23.29
N ALA A 286 3.03 -17.77 -23.19
CA ALA A 286 3.93 -17.57 -24.32
C ALA A 286 3.66 -18.56 -25.46
N ASN A 287 3.48 -19.85 -25.14
CA ASN A 287 3.19 -20.86 -26.14
C ASN A 287 1.81 -20.66 -26.79
N ALA A 288 0.80 -20.25 -25.99
CA ALA A 288 -0.54 -19.95 -26.48
C ALA A 288 -0.52 -18.70 -27.37
N PHE A 289 0.17 -17.64 -26.95
CA PHE A 289 0.33 -16.39 -27.71
C PHE A 289 1.02 -16.63 -29.07
N ILE A 290 2.14 -17.37 -29.08
CA ILE A 290 2.88 -17.70 -30.30
C ILE A 290 1.97 -18.46 -31.29
N LYS A 291 1.21 -19.45 -30.78
CA LYS A 291 0.29 -20.24 -31.60
C LYS A 291 -0.85 -19.39 -32.19
N GLU A 292 -1.39 -18.44 -31.43
CA GLU A 292 -2.45 -17.53 -31.92
C GLU A 292 -1.91 -16.51 -32.93
N ALA A 293 -0.68 -16.04 -32.74
CA ALA A 293 -0.06 -15.05 -33.61
C ALA A 293 0.59 -15.61 -34.89
N GLN A 294 0.83 -16.94 -34.98
CA GLN A 294 1.41 -17.60 -36.16
C GLN A 294 0.63 -17.37 -37.48
N GLY A 295 -0.63 -16.96 -37.39
CA GLY A 295 -1.47 -16.66 -38.57
C GLY A 295 -1.49 -15.18 -38.97
N ASP A 296 -0.71 -14.31 -38.36
CA ASP A 296 -0.70 -12.87 -38.60
C ASP A 296 0.64 -12.45 -39.21
N ASP A 297 0.65 -12.20 -40.53
CA ASP A 297 1.85 -11.83 -41.29
C ASP A 297 2.49 -10.49 -40.87
N LYS A 298 1.81 -9.72 -40.00
CA LYS A 298 2.28 -8.42 -39.52
C LYS A 298 2.91 -8.48 -38.11
N VAL A 299 2.93 -9.62 -37.48
CA VAL A 299 3.48 -9.79 -36.12
C VAL A 299 4.59 -10.82 -36.14
N TYR A 300 5.79 -10.39 -35.88
CA TYR A 300 6.96 -11.25 -35.79
C TYR A 300 7.34 -11.45 -34.33
N ILE A 301 7.47 -12.70 -33.90
CA ILE A 301 7.80 -13.06 -32.51
C ILE A 301 9.10 -13.81 -32.48
N VAL A 302 10.05 -13.31 -31.72
CA VAL A 302 11.32 -13.97 -31.42
C VAL A 302 11.30 -14.39 -29.97
N VAL A 303 11.57 -15.68 -29.72
CA VAL A 303 11.74 -16.23 -28.37
C VAL A 303 13.23 -16.32 -28.09
N GLU A 304 13.69 -15.59 -27.11
CA GLU A 304 15.10 -15.61 -26.72
C GLU A 304 15.37 -16.78 -25.77
N GLU A 305 16.24 -17.70 -26.20
CA GLU A 305 16.59 -18.90 -25.43
C GLU A 305 17.84 -18.70 -24.56
N ASP A 306 18.81 -17.89 -24.99
CA ASP A 306 20.07 -17.64 -24.26
C ASP A 306 19.93 -16.47 -23.26
N ARG A 307 19.60 -16.83 -22.02
CA ARG A 307 19.21 -15.91 -20.94
C ARG A 307 20.37 -15.21 -20.23
N GLU A 308 21.59 -15.71 -20.31
CA GLU A 308 22.66 -15.31 -19.36
C GLU A 308 23.48 -14.09 -19.83
N GLN A 309 23.41 -13.69 -21.09
CA GLN A 309 24.29 -12.64 -21.62
C GLN A 309 23.62 -11.25 -21.82
N TYR A 310 22.30 -11.17 -22.01
CA TYR A 310 21.68 -9.95 -22.55
C TYR A 310 20.48 -9.40 -21.78
N PHE A 311 19.81 -10.19 -20.96
CA PHE A 311 18.56 -9.80 -20.33
C PHE A 311 18.64 -9.88 -18.81
N GLY A 312 17.97 -8.96 -18.13
CA GLY A 312 17.85 -8.98 -16.68
C GLY A 312 17.29 -10.30 -16.14
N GLU A 313 17.40 -10.53 -14.85
CA GLU A 313 16.88 -11.74 -14.21
C GLU A 313 15.36 -11.87 -14.46
N PRO A 314 14.88 -13.05 -14.88
CA PRO A 314 13.46 -13.28 -15.15
C PRO A 314 12.63 -13.05 -13.90
N PRO A 315 11.47 -12.39 -14.01
CA PRO A 315 10.57 -12.19 -12.89
C PRO A 315 9.94 -13.51 -12.44
N THR A 316 9.52 -13.56 -11.18
CA THR A 316 8.90 -14.75 -10.58
C THR A 316 7.41 -14.49 -10.36
N LYS A 317 6.59 -15.39 -10.91
CA LYS A 317 5.15 -15.50 -10.66
C LYS A 317 4.91 -16.67 -9.72
N LEU A 318 4.30 -16.42 -8.55
CA LEU A 318 3.90 -17.47 -7.64
C LEU A 318 2.53 -18.01 -8.04
N GLU A 319 2.43 -19.33 -8.23
CA GLU A 319 1.19 -20.05 -8.53
C GLU A 319 1.01 -21.21 -7.56
N ASN A 320 0.36 -20.94 -6.45
CA ASN A 320 0.16 -21.90 -5.40
C ASN A 320 -1.30 -22.35 -5.29
N PRO A 321 -1.55 -23.58 -4.79
CA PRO A 321 -2.90 -24.06 -4.48
C PRO A 321 -3.65 -23.11 -3.56
N LYS A 322 -4.96 -23.01 -3.72
CA LYS A 322 -5.82 -22.05 -2.98
C LYS A 322 -5.63 -22.11 -1.46
N LEU A 323 -5.34 -23.29 -0.91
CA LEU A 323 -5.11 -23.49 0.52
C LEU A 323 -3.83 -22.80 1.01
N PHE A 324 -2.75 -22.82 0.22
CA PHE A 324 -1.44 -22.26 0.56
C PHE A 324 -1.22 -20.87 0.00
N LYS A 325 -2.09 -20.39 -0.88
CA LYS A 325 -2.02 -19.04 -1.45
C LYS A 325 -1.88 -17.91 -0.41
N PRO A 326 -2.57 -17.93 0.75
CA PRO A 326 -2.36 -16.93 1.80
C PRO A 326 -0.91 -16.80 2.28
N PHE A 327 -0.13 -17.91 2.28
CA PHE A 327 1.27 -17.94 2.73
C PHE A 327 2.24 -17.28 1.75
N GLU A 328 1.83 -17.02 0.51
CA GLU A 328 2.62 -16.20 -0.42
C GLU A 328 2.94 -14.82 0.15
N MET A 329 2.09 -14.33 1.08
CA MET A 329 2.36 -13.09 1.80
C MET A 329 3.69 -13.13 2.57
N PHE A 330 4.01 -14.25 3.22
CA PHE A 330 5.27 -14.42 3.95
C PHE A 330 6.47 -14.47 3.01
N ILE A 331 6.31 -15.12 1.85
CA ILE A 331 7.36 -15.17 0.83
C ILE A 331 7.60 -13.76 0.25
N LYS A 332 6.54 -13.03 -0.06
CA LYS A 332 6.65 -11.63 -0.55
C LYS A 332 7.26 -10.69 0.48
N MET A 333 7.04 -10.91 1.78
CA MET A 333 7.63 -10.10 2.84
C MET A 333 9.14 -10.35 3.01
N TYR A 334 9.60 -11.57 2.83
CA TYR A 334 11.03 -11.91 2.90
C TYR A 334 11.75 -11.56 1.60
N GLY A 335 11.15 -11.91 0.47
CA GLY A 335 11.67 -11.74 -0.89
C GLY A 335 11.23 -12.90 -1.76
N LEU A 336 11.04 -12.66 -3.05
CA LEU A 336 10.60 -13.68 -3.99
C LEU A 336 11.75 -14.64 -4.37
N PRO A 337 11.46 -15.91 -4.72
CA PRO A 337 12.48 -16.84 -5.18
C PRO A 337 13.07 -16.34 -6.50
N LYS A 338 14.40 -16.48 -6.61
CA LYS A 338 15.10 -16.23 -7.85
C LYS A 338 14.74 -17.30 -8.90
N SER A 339 14.89 -16.97 -10.17
CA SER A 339 14.72 -17.96 -11.25
C SER A 339 15.62 -19.17 -11.02
N GLY A 340 15.00 -20.36 -10.89
CA GLY A 340 15.70 -21.62 -10.57
C GLY A 340 15.64 -22.03 -9.10
N GLU A 341 15.34 -21.13 -8.18
CA GLU A 341 15.06 -21.50 -6.79
C GLU A 341 13.68 -22.17 -6.66
N MET A 342 13.57 -23.08 -5.70
CA MET A 342 12.30 -23.74 -5.38
C MET A 342 11.37 -22.77 -4.65
N ASP A 343 10.10 -22.77 -5.00
CA ASP A 343 9.08 -22.03 -4.24
C ASP A 343 8.84 -22.70 -2.88
N PRO A 344 9.18 -22.05 -1.76
CA PRO A 344 9.02 -22.64 -0.44
C PRO A 344 7.61 -22.49 0.14
N THR A 345 6.64 -21.89 -0.57
CA THR A 345 5.34 -21.49 -0.03
C THR A 345 4.58 -22.64 0.65
N ILE A 346 4.51 -23.79 -0.01
CA ILE A 346 3.81 -24.97 0.54
C ILE A 346 4.50 -25.46 1.81
N PHE A 347 5.84 -25.56 1.76
CA PHE A 347 6.62 -26.01 2.91
C PHE A 347 6.48 -25.05 4.10
N VAL A 348 6.56 -23.75 3.84
CA VAL A 348 6.34 -22.72 4.86
C VAL A 348 4.92 -22.81 5.43
N GLY A 349 3.92 -22.97 4.59
CA GLY A 349 2.52 -23.09 5.03
C GLY A 349 2.30 -24.25 5.99
N ILE A 350 2.88 -25.40 5.69
CA ILE A 350 2.82 -26.59 6.54
C ILE A 350 3.61 -26.37 7.82
N MET A 351 4.87 -25.94 7.71
CA MET A 351 5.76 -25.77 8.88
C MET A 351 5.28 -24.68 9.81
N TYR A 352 4.86 -23.53 9.28
CA TYR A 352 4.31 -22.44 10.08
C TYR A 352 3.09 -22.92 10.89
N SER A 353 2.12 -23.54 10.22
CA SER A 353 0.89 -24.01 10.88
C SER A 353 1.17 -25.10 11.89
N PHE A 354 2.09 -26.02 11.58
CA PHE A 354 2.51 -27.09 12.48
C PHE A 354 3.19 -26.54 13.75
N ILE A 355 4.17 -25.65 13.59
CA ILE A 355 4.92 -25.06 14.72
C ILE A 355 3.97 -24.18 15.55
N PHE A 356 3.09 -23.38 14.91
CA PHE A 356 2.09 -22.60 15.60
C PHE A 356 1.19 -23.49 16.46
N GLY A 357 0.68 -24.57 15.89
CA GLY A 357 -0.14 -25.54 16.61
C GLY A 357 0.59 -26.19 17.79
N ALA A 358 1.87 -26.52 17.62
CA ALA A 358 2.68 -27.10 18.70
C ALA A 358 2.97 -26.10 19.84
N MET A 359 3.12 -24.81 19.53
CA MET A 359 3.30 -23.75 20.52
C MET A 359 2.00 -23.34 21.22
N PHE A 360 0.89 -23.36 20.48
CA PHE A 360 -0.43 -22.89 20.87
C PHE A 360 -1.46 -24.02 20.82
N GLY A 361 -1.17 -25.13 21.54
CA GLY A 361 -1.93 -26.37 21.49
C GLY A 361 -3.13 -26.38 22.41
N ASP A 362 -4.28 -25.84 21.99
CA ASP A 362 -5.57 -25.90 22.69
C ASP A 362 -6.72 -26.14 21.70
N VAL A 363 -7.58 -27.13 21.99
CA VAL A 363 -8.69 -27.51 21.10
C VAL A 363 -9.70 -26.38 20.94
N GLY A 364 -10.10 -25.77 22.04
CA GLY A 364 -11.15 -24.74 22.04
C GLY A 364 -10.70 -23.46 21.35
N GLN A 365 -9.52 -22.97 21.71
CA GLN A 365 -8.93 -21.77 21.12
C GLN A 365 -8.55 -22.00 19.66
N GLY A 366 -7.99 -23.17 19.33
CA GLY A 366 -7.65 -23.55 17.95
C GLY A 366 -8.88 -23.60 17.03
N LEU A 367 -9.99 -24.17 17.51
CA LEU A 367 -11.24 -24.20 16.76
C LEU A 367 -11.80 -22.78 16.56
N LEU A 368 -11.71 -21.93 17.55
CA LEU A 368 -12.12 -20.52 17.47
C LEU A 368 -11.29 -19.77 16.42
N LEU A 369 -9.98 -19.92 16.42
CA LEU A 369 -9.08 -19.34 15.42
C LEU A 369 -9.40 -19.84 14.02
N PHE A 370 -9.68 -21.16 13.87
CA PHE A 370 -10.07 -21.74 12.60
C PHE A 370 -11.37 -21.12 12.06
N ILE A 371 -12.43 -21.08 12.86
CA ILE A 371 -13.75 -20.58 12.43
C ILE A 371 -13.68 -19.09 12.10
N VAL A 372 -13.13 -18.26 13.01
CA VAL A 372 -13.03 -16.81 12.81
C VAL A 372 -12.12 -16.50 11.61
N GLY A 373 -10.98 -17.18 11.50
CA GLY A 373 -10.07 -17.04 10.37
C GLY A 373 -10.73 -17.39 9.05
N ALA A 374 -11.46 -18.52 8.99
CA ALA A 374 -12.18 -18.94 7.78
C ALA A 374 -13.26 -17.91 7.37
N ILE A 375 -14.10 -17.46 8.31
CA ILE A 375 -15.13 -16.46 8.04
C ILE A 375 -14.49 -15.17 7.47
N LEU A 376 -13.44 -14.64 8.09
CA LEU A 376 -12.77 -13.43 7.60
C LEU A 376 -12.08 -13.64 6.24
N TYR A 377 -11.52 -14.81 6.01
CA TYR A 377 -10.90 -15.13 4.72
C TYR A 377 -11.93 -15.17 3.58
N PHE A 378 -13.07 -15.83 3.78
CA PHE A 378 -14.09 -15.93 2.72
C PHE A 378 -14.87 -14.63 2.52
N THR A 379 -15.12 -13.85 3.59
CA THR A 379 -15.92 -12.61 3.50
C THR A 379 -15.08 -11.41 3.05
N LYS A 380 -13.89 -11.22 3.64
CA LYS A 380 -13.03 -10.05 3.39
C LYS A 380 -11.80 -10.35 2.55
N LYS A 381 -11.58 -11.59 2.15
CA LYS A 381 -10.41 -12.06 1.36
C LYS A 381 -9.05 -11.65 1.96
N MET A 382 -8.96 -11.59 3.30
CA MET A 382 -7.73 -11.23 4.01
C MET A 382 -6.79 -12.43 4.07
N ASN A 383 -5.60 -12.35 3.49
CA ASN A 383 -4.62 -13.44 3.48
C ASN A 383 -4.20 -13.85 4.91
N LEU A 384 -4.00 -12.90 5.82
CA LEU A 384 -3.66 -13.21 7.21
C LEU A 384 -4.72 -14.09 7.90
N ALA A 385 -5.99 -13.86 7.60
CA ALA A 385 -7.07 -14.66 8.15
C ALA A 385 -7.03 -16.12 7.65
N GLY A 386 -6.62 -16.34 6.39
CA GLY A 386 -6.39 -17.67 5.83
C GLY A 386 -5.25 -18.41 6.55
N ILE A 387 -4.16 -17.71 6.87
CA ILE A 387 -3.02 -18.25 7.63
C ILE A 387 -3.48 -18.67 9.03
N VAL A 388 -4.19 -17.77 9.75
CA VAL A 388 -4.71 -18.04 11.10
C VAL A 388 -5.68 -19.23 11.10
N SER A 389 -6.52 -19.35 10.05
CA SER A 389 -7.44 -20.47 9.91
C SER A 389 -6.68 -21.81 9.80
N LEU A 390 -5.66 -21.90 8.97
CA LEU A 390 -4.88 -23.14 8.84
C LEU A 390 -4.08 -23.45 10.13
N ALA A 391 -3.51 -22.43 10.75
CA ALA A 391 -2.82 -22.56 12.03
C ALA A 391 -3.77 -23.04 13.14
N GLY A 392 -5.04 -22.59 13.15
CA GLY A 392 -6.09 -23.04 14.06
C GLY A 392 -6.42 -24.52 13.95
N ILE A 393 -6.36 -25.10 12.73
CA ILE A 393 -6.54 -26.54 12.53
C ILE A 393 -5.42 -27.33 13.26
N PHE A 394 -4.17 -26.93 13.07
CA PHE A 394 -3.04 -27.57 13.73
C PHE A 394 -3.04 -27.33 15.24
N SER A 395 -3.46 -26.15 15.72
CA SER A 395 -3.65 -25.87 17.14
C SER A 395 -4.70 -26.80 17.76
N THR A 396 -5.80 -27.04 17.08
CA THR A 396 -6.82 -28.01 17.51
C THR A 396 -6.22 -29.43 17.56
N PHE A 397 -5.46 -29.83 16.54
CA PHE A 397 -4.80 -31.13 16.51
C PHE A 397 -3.83 -31.33 17.70
N PHE A 398 -2.94 -30.38 17.94
CA PHE A 398 -2.03 -30.44 19.09
C PHE A 398 -2.75 -30.30 20.43
N GLY A 399 -3.86 -29.56 20.49
CA GLY A 399 -4.73 -29.50 21.66
C GLY A 399 -5.26 -30.88 22.07
N PHE A 400 -5.65 -31.74 21.11
CA PHE A 400 -6.00 -33.13 21.38
C PHE A 400 -4.79 -33.97 21.82
N MET A 401 -3.60 -33.67 21.32
CA MET A 401 -2.37 -34.38 21.72
C MET A 401 -1.97 -34.03 23.17
N PHE A 402 -2.13 -32.77 23.57
CA PHE A 402 -1.79 -32.27 24.88
C PHE A 402 -2.93 -32.43 25.89
N GLY A 403 -4.18 -32.62 25.44
CA GLY A 403 -5.37 -32.78 26.24
C GLY A 403 -5.91 -31.49 26.87
N SER A 404 -5.76 -30.35 26.18
CA SER A 404 -6.23 -29.03 26.62
C SER A 404 -7.45 -28.56 25.82
N VAL A 405 -8.50 -28.10 26.52
CA VAL A 405 -9.70 -27.50 25.94
C VAL A 405 -10.03 -26.22 26.70
N PHE A 406 -9.79 -25.04 26.12
CA PHE A 406 -9.90 -23.75 26.81
C PHE A 406 -9.14 -23.72 28.16
N GLY A 407 -7.99 -24.41 28.20
CA GLY A 407 -7.16 -24.57 29.38
C GLY A 407 -7.57 -25.67 30.34
N PHE A 408 -8.75 -26.29 30.22
CA PHE A 408 -9.15 -27.43 31.04
C PHE A 408 -8.43 -28.69 30.57
N GLU A 409 -7.66 -29.31 31.48
CA GLU A 409 -6.91 -30.55 31.23
C GLU A 409 -7.68 -31.82 31.62
N ASP A 410 -8.83 -31.68 32.32
CA ASP A 410 -9.64 -32.80 32.80
C ASP A 410 -10.72 -33.29 31.84
N ILE A 411 -11.00 -32.51 30.78
CA ILE A 411 -12.06 -32.80 29.80
C ILE A 411 -11.61 -33.89 28.80
N ILE A 412 -10.36 -33.83 28.36
CA ILE A 412 -9.79 -34.77 27.37
C ILE A 412 -8.48 -35.33 27.94
N GLU A 413 -8.36 -36.66 27.96
CA GLU A 413 -7.09 -37.31 28.28
C GLU A 413 -6.03 -37.00 27.23
N ALA A 414 -4.85 -36.53 27.68
CA ALA A 414 -3.73 -36.27 26.79
C ALA A 414 -3.30 -37.57 26.10
N LYS A 415 -3.33 -37.54 24.75
CA LYS A 415 -2.93 -38.71 23.96
C LYS A 415 -1.41 -38.85 23.81
N TRP A 416 -0.65 -37.82 24.11
CA TRP A 416 0.80 -37.82 23.94
C TRP A 416 1.52 -37.33 25.21
N ILE A 417 1.75 -36.02 25.37
CA ILE A 417 2.54 -35.45 26.46
C ILE A 417 1.81 -34.22 26.99
N ARG A 418 1.73 -34.09 28.33
CA ARG A 418 1.33 -32.81 28.96
C ARG A 418 2.56 -31.90 29.06
N PRO A 419 2.52 -30.66 28.55
CA PRO A 419 3.70 -29.79 28.45
C PRO A 419 4.37 -29.49 29.80
N ILE A 420 3.63 -29.43 30.88
CA ILE A 420 4.16 -29.08 32.23
C ILE A 420 4.72 -30.30 32.94
N ASN A 421 4.07 -31.46 32.87
CA ASN A 421 4.26 -32.56 33.85
C ASN A 421 5.26 -33.64 33.41
N HIS A 422 5.58 -33.75 32.12
CA HIS A 422 6.47 -34.81 31.64
C HIS A 422 7.94 -34.40 31.65
N MET A 423 8.74 -35.06 32.52
CA MET A 423 10.19 -34.86 32.60
C MET A 423 10.93 -36.11 32.19
N THR A 424 11.91 -35.95 31.30
CA THR A 424 12.86 -37.04 30.92
C THR A 424 14.21 -36.83 31.58
N THR A 425 14.78 -37.88 32.15
CA THR A 425 16.12 -37.82 32.73
C THR A 425 17.17 -38.06 31.65
N LEU A 426 18.00 -37.05 31.43
CA LEU A 426 19.11 -37.13 30.46
C LEU A 426 20.42 -37.45 31.19
N PRO A 427 21.30 -38.27 30.60
CA PRO A 427 22.67 -38.44 31.08
C PRO A 427 23.36 -37.05 31.06
N PHE A 428 24.07 -36.69 32.13
CA PHE A 428 24.81 -35.43 32.35
C PHE A 428 24.01 -34.14 32.57
N ILE A 429 22.78 -33.99 32.03
CA ILE A 429 22.02 -32.74 32.12
C ILE A 429 20.96 -32.80 33.22
N GLY A 430 20.56 -34.01 33.69
CA GLY A 430 19.56 -34.21 34.69
C GLY A 430 18.12 -34.26 34.13
N LYS A 431 17.14 -33.83 34.90
CA LYS A 431 15.71 -33.84 34.51
C LYS A 431 15.41 -32.63 33.65
N LEU A 432 15.03 -32.85 32.38
CA LEU A 432 14.53 -31.83 31.45
C LEU A 432 13.09 -32.14 31.06
N ASN A 433 12.34 -31.10 30.80
CA ASN A 433 10.99 -31.27 30.25
C ASN A 433 11.09 -31.92 28.85
N THR A 434 10.32 -32.97 28.65
CA THR A 434 10.31 -33.78 27.43
C THR A 434 9.97 -32.95 26.18
N VAL A 435 9.14 -31.91 26.30
CA VAL A 435 8.74 -31.03 25.20
C VAL A 435 9.93 -30.29 24.62
N PHE A 436 10.91 -29.87 25.42
CA PHE A 436 12.13 -29.22 24.92
C PHE A 436 12.99 -30.19 24.08
N ILE A 437 13.11 -31.44 24.54
CA ILE A 437 13.89 -32.47 23.81
C ILE A 437 13.25 -32.72 22.44
N VAL A 438 11.94 -32.89 22.43
CA VAL A 438 11.17 -33.10 21.19
C VAL A 438 11.30 -31.91 20.25
N SER A 439 11.23 -30.68 20.80
CA SER A 439 11.37 -29.45 20.02
C SER A 439 12.74 -29.32 19.36
N ILE A 440 13.81 -29.68 20.07
CA ILE A 440 15.17 -29.70 19.52
C ILE A 440 15.28 -30.77 18.44
N ALA A 441 14.79 -32.00 18.69
CA ALA A 441 14.83 -33.11 17.72
C ALA A 441 14.06 -32.75 16.44
N PHE A 442 12.88 -32.11 16.59
CA PHE A 442 12.11 -31.59 15.46
C PHE A 442 12.91 -30.52 14.68
N GLY A 443 13.54 -29.58 15.41
CA GLY A 443 14.39 -28.56 14.81
C GLY A 443 15.56 -29.11 14.04
N MET A 444 16.23 -30.14 14.57
CA MET A 444 17.31 -30.86 13.84
C MET A 444 16.80 -31.46 12.52
N GLY A 445 15.61 -32.07 12.54
CA GLY A 445 14.96 -32.59 11.34
C GLY A 445 14.67 -31.49 10.29
N ILE A 446 14.16 -30.35 10.71
CA ILE A 446 13.88 -29.20 9.82
C ILE A 446 15.18 -28.66 9.20
N ILE A 447 16.26 -28.53 9.99
CA ILE A 447 17.56 -28.10 9.48
C ILE A 447 18.08 -29.06 8.40
N LEU A 448 17.98 -30.37 8.62
CA LEU A 448 18.39 -31.38 7.60
C LEU A 448 17.57 -31.24 6.32
N ILE A 449 16.23 -31.03 6.43
CA ILE A 449 15.36 -30.80 5.26
C ILE A 449 15.76 -29.50 4.54
N SER A 450 16.05 -28.45 5.27
CA SER A 450 16.47 -27.17 4.69
C SER A 450 17.79 -27.26 3.93
N MET A 451 18.74 -28.07 4.45
CA MET A 451 20.00 -28.37 3.74
C MET A 451 19.76 -29.18 2.45
N ILE A 452 18.81 -30.13 2.48
CA ILE A 452 18.42 -30.85 1.26
C ILE A 452 17.86 -29.89 0.22
N PHE A 453 17.01 -28.92 0.63
CA PHE A 453 16.51 -27.92 -0.29
C PHE A 453 17.62 -27.02 -0.85
N HIS A 454 18.61 -26.67 -0.03
CA HIS A 454 19.80 -25.96 -0.51
C HIS A 454 20.54 -26.71 -1.60
N ILE A 455 20.78 -28.02 -1.41
CA ILE A 455 21.41 -28.88 -2.39
C ILE A 455 20.59 -28.94 -3.69
N ILE A 456 19.26 -29.09 -3.59
CA ILE A 456 18.37 -29.10 -4.77
C ILE A 456 18.46 -27.76 -5.53
N ASN A 457 18.46 -26.63 -4.83
CA ASN A 457 18.62 -25.32 -5.44
C ASN A 457 20.01 -25.17 -6.10
N GLY A 458 21.08 -25.63 -5.44
CA GLY A 458 22.43 -25.60 -5.98
C GLY A 458 22.57 -26.43 -7.27
N ILE A 459 21.96 -27.64 -7.31
CA ILE A 459 21.93 -28.48 -8.51
C ILE A 459 21.18 -27.80 -9.66
N ARG A 460 20.01 -27.17 -9.37
CA ARG A 460 19.22 -26.43 -10.37
C ARG A 460 19.97 -25.21 -10.92
N ALA A 461 20.69 -24.50 -10.04
CA ALA A 461 21.54 -23.37 -10.42
C ALA A 461 22.87 -23.78 -11.08
N LYS A 462 23.16 -25.08 -11.17
CA LYS A 462 24.46 -25.62 -11.65
C LYS A 462 25.68 -25.06 -10.91
N ASP A 463 25.47 -24.65 -9.65
CA ASP A 463 26.53 -24.14 -8.80
C ASP A 463 27.18 -25.29 -8.00
N THR A 464 28.36 -25.69 -8.44
CA THR A 464 29.11 -26.80 -7.82
C THR A 464 29.64 -26.43 -6.43
N GLU A 465 29.92 -25.18 -6.16
CA GLU A 465 30.40 -24.71 -4.85
C GLU A 465 29.29 -24.83 -3.81
N ALA A 466 28.14 -24.19 -4.08
CA ALA A 466 26.96 -24.21 -3.21
C ALA A 466 26.43 -25.65 -2.98
N THR A 467 26.53 -26.51 -4.01
CA THR A 467 26.03 -27.90 -3.91
C THR A 467 26.91 -28.78 -3.03
N TRP A 468 28.23 -28.76 -3.25
CA TRP A 468 29.12 -29.77 -2.66
C TRP A 468 29.90 -29.28 -1.44
N PHE A 469 30.40 -28.06 -1.45
CA PHE A 469 31.42 -27.59 -0.51
C PHE A 469 30.89 -26.54 0.49
N ASP A 470 29.71 -26.02 0.30
CA ASP A 470 29.14 -25.02 1.20
C ASP A 470 28.71 -25.62 2.56
N ALA A 471 28.66 -24.80 3.59
CA ALA A 471 28.19 -25.17 4.92
C ALA A 471 26.76 -25.74 4.90
N ASN A 472 25.88 -25.31 4.02
CA ASN A 472 24.53 -25.84 3.84
C ASN A 472 24.44 -26.88 2.69
N GLY A 473 25.55 -27.16 1.99
CA GLY A 473 25.64 -28.14 0.94
C GLY A 473 25.83 -29.58 1.43
N VAL A 474 26.31 -30.48 0.54
CA VAL A 474 26.51 -31.88 0.87
C VAL A 474 27.51 -32.07 2.00
N ALA A 475 28.63 -31.32 2.03
CA ALA A 475 29.61 -31.39 3.11
C ALA A 475 28.98 -31.04 4.47
N GLY A 476 28.21 -29.93 4.52
CA GLY A 476 27.49 -29.52 5.72
C GLY A 476 26.41 -30.52 6.15
N LEU A 477 25.68 -31.11 5.21
CA LEU A 477 24.67 -32.14 5.49
C LEU A 477 25.27 -33.38 6.13
N ILE A 478 26.44 -33.86 5.62
CA ILE A 478 27.15 -35.02 6.20
C ILE A 478 27.63 -34.68 7.61
N PHE A 479 28.23 -33.51 7.81
CA PHE A 479 28.71 -33.08 9.13
C PHE A 479 27.57 -32.98 10.14
N TYR A 480 26.52 -32.25 9.81
CA TYR A 480 25.38 -32.02 10.72
C TYR A 480 24.59 -33.32 10.96
N GLY A 481 24.38 -34.11 9.91
CA GLY A 481 23.75 -35.43 10.01
C GLY A 481 24.54 -36.42 10.91
N ALA A 482 25.87 -36.37 10.82
CA ALA A 482 26.75 -37.12 11.72
C ALA A 482 26.59 -36.68 13.18
N ALA A 483 26.54 -35.37 13.42
CA ALA A 483 26.31 -34.79 14.75
C ALA A 483 24.95 -35.20 15.33
N VAL A 484 23.89 -35.09 14.54
CA VAL A 484 22.53 -35.51 14.94
C VAL A 484 22.51 -37.01 15.25
N THR A 485 23.11 -37.85 14.40
CA THR A 485 23.17 -39.28 14.61
C THR A 485 23.92 -39.65 15.90
N CYS A 486 25.05 -38.98 16.19
CA CYS A 486 25.80 -39.19 17.42
C CYS A 486 24.98 -38.79 18.66
N ILE A 487 24.26 -37.65 18.60
CA ILE A 487 23.37 -37.19 19.69
C ILE A 487 22.25 -38.22 19.94
N VAL A 488 21.59 -38.70 18.87
CA VAL A 488 20.51 -39.68 18.99
C VAL A 488 21.01 -41.00 19.56
N LEU A 489 22.15 -41.53 19.08
CA LEU A 489 22.77 -42.75 19.63
C LEU A 489 23.13 -42.61 21.10
N PHE A 490 23.71 -41.45 21.48
CA PHE A 490 24.05 -41.16 22.86
C PHE A 490 22.80 -41.12 23.76
N MET A 491 21.73 -40.47 23.30
CA MET A 491 20.48 -40.36 24.04
C MET A 491 19.71 -41.66 24.16
N THR A 492 19.83 -42.56 23.16
CA THR A 492 19.22 -43.90 23.18
C THR A 492 20.04 -44.93 23.93
N GLY A 493 21.23 -44.54 24.45
CA GLY A 493 22.11 -45.44 25.21
C GLY A 493 22.89 -46.43 24.38
N HIS A 494 22.96 -46.21 23.06
CA HIS A 494 23.78 -47.02 22.16
C HIS A 494 25.25 -46.57 22.17
N SER A 495 26.17 -47.50 21.87
CA SER A 495 27.59 -47.18 21.78
C SER A 495 27.87 -46.24 20.60
N LEU A 496 28.66 -45.19 20.86
CA LEU A 496 29.14 -44.31 19.80
C LEU A 496 30.07 -45.03 18.83
N PRO A 497 30.11 -44.65 17.55
CA PRO A 497 31.05 -45.17 16.57
C PRO A 497 32.49 -45.02 17.05
N GLY A 498 33.38 -45.95 16.60
CA GLY A 498 34.79 -45.91 16.98
C GLY A 498 35.47 -44.57 16.60
N GLY A 499 36.50 -44.18 17.38
CA GLY A 499 37.15 -42.87 17.23
C GLY A 499 37.64 -42.52 15.82
N ILE A 500 38.09 -43.52 15.05
CA ILE A 500 38.53 -43.34 13.64
C ILE A 500 37.33 -42.96 12.76
N VAL A 501 36.16 -43.59 12.98
CA VAL A 501 34.93 -43.29 12.20
C VAL A 501 34.46 -41.88 12.50
N LEU A 502 34.47 -41.49 13.79
CA LEU A 502 34.13 -40.12 14.20
C LEU A 502 35.09 -39.09 13.57
N ALA A 503 36.40 -39.35 13.60
CA ALA A 503 37.39 -38.45 13.02
C ALA A 503 37.18 -38.26 11.50
N VAL A 504 36.81 -39.31 10.76
CA VAL A 504 36.48 -39.19 9.33
C VAL A 504 35.14 -38.50 9.11
N MET A 505 34.10 -38.84 9.87
CA MET A 505 32.75 -38.27 9.71
C MET A 505 32.72 -36.77 10.00
N PHE A 506 33.53 -36.27 10.89
CA PHE A 506 33.60 -34.83 11.23
C PHE A 506 34.75 -34.14 10.48
N GLY A 507 35.93 -34.76 10.38
CA GLY A 507 37.14 -34.14 9.81
C GLY A 507 37.05 -33.91 8.30
N VAL A 508 36.54 -34.88 7.55
CA VAL A 508 36.45 -34.77 6.08
C VAL A 508 35.50 -33.64 5.66
N PRO A 509 34.25 -33.56 6.17
CA PRO A 509 33.35 -32.44 5.81
C PRO A 509 33.91 -31.08 6.20
N LEU A 510 34.50 -30.93 7.39
CA LEU A 510 35.12 -29.68 7.81
C LEU A 510 36.27 -29.25 6.88
N LEU A 511 37.09 -30.17 6.43
CA LEU A 511 38.14 -29.88 5.45
C LEU A 511 37.58 -29.50 4.08
N LEU A 512 36.47 -30.12 3.65
CA LEU A 512 35.79 -29.76 2.40
C LEU A 512 35.21 -28.34 2.47
N ILE A 513 34.61 -27.95 3.59
CA ILE A 513 34.09 -26.60 3.81
C ILE A 513 35.24 -25.57 3.85
N ALA A 514 36.31 -25.86 4.59
CA ALA A 514 37.48 -24.98 4.70
C ALA A 514 38.21 -24.75 3.35
N LEU A 515 38.16 -25.73 2.47
CA LEU A 515 38.84 -25.70 1.17
C LEU A 515 37.86 -25.45 0.01
N LYS A 516 36.67 -24.91 0.25
CA LYS A 516 35.64 -24.73 -0.77
C LYS A 516 36.10 -23.94 -1.99
N GLU A 517 36.78 -22.79 -1.79
CA GLU A 517 37.30 -21.96 -2.89
C GLU A 517 38.36 -22.66 -3.76
N PRO A 518 39.44 -23.19 -3.18
CA PRO A 518 40.47 -23.85 -4.00
C PRO A 518 39.97 -25.12 -4.70
N LEU A 519 39.04 -25.87 -4.10
CA LEU A 519 38.44 -27.04 -4.71
C LEU A 519 37.53 -26.68 -5.89
N THR A 520 36.71 -25.65 -5.72
CA THR A 520 35.80 -25.13 -6.76
C THR A 520 36.60 -24.59 -7.95
N ASN A 521 37.63 -23.78 -7.71
CA ASN A 521 38.51 -23.25 -8.77
C ASN A 521 39.20 -24.35 -9.55
N LYS A 522 39.61 -25.42 -8.86
CA LYS A 522 40.23 -26.58 -9.52
C LYS A 522 39.24 -27.35 -10.39
N ILE A 523 37.98 -27.49 -9.98
CA ILE A 523 36.91 -28.17 -10.74
C ILE A 523 36.48 -27.31 -11.94
N LYS A 524 36.27 -26.02 -11.75
CA LYS A 524 35.86 -25.10 -12.82
C LYS A 524 37.00 -24.72 -13.78
N LYS A 525 38.22 -25.28 -13.60
CA LYS A 525 39.44 -25.00 -14.40
C LYS A 525 39.71 -23.47 -14.58
N LYS A 526 39.28 -22.65 -13.64
CA LYS A 526 39.62 -21.24 -13.62
C LYS A 526 41.05 -21.05 -13.15
N THR A 527 41.89 -20.43 -13.97
CA THR A 527 43.32 -20.17 -13.68
C THR A 527 43.50 -18.86 -12.93
N GLU A 528 42.50 -18.40 -12.20
CA GLU A 528 42.65 -17.21 -11.36
C GLU A 528 43.60 -17.55 -10.19
N LYS A 529 44.78 -16.94 -10.21
CA LYS A 529 45.73 -17.04 -9.10
C LYS A 529 45.07 -16.42 -7.87
N MET A 530 45.07 -17.15 -6.75
CA MET A 530 44.71 -16.62 -5.46
C MET A 530 45.61 -15.38 -5.21
N GLU A 531 45.02 -14.18 -5.22
CA GLU A 531 45.73 -12.93 -4.89
C GLU A 531 46.00 -12.81 -3.39
N GLN A 532 45.41 -13.69 -2.57
CA GLN A 532 45.54 -13.65 -1.12
C GLN A 532 46.79 -14.42 -0.62
N SER A 533 47.42 -13.87 0.41
CA SER A 533 48.50 -14.56 1.14
C SER A 533 47.96 -15.86 1.78
N LYS A 534 48.74 -16.96 1.71
CA LYS A 534 48.38 -18.24 2.32
C LYS A 534 48.00 -18.13 3.81
N ALA A 535 48.64 -17.23 4.56
CA ALA A 535 48.32 -16.99 5.96
C ALA A 535 46.95 -16.36 6.12
N MET A 536 46.56 -15.42 5.25
CA MET A 536 45.24 -14.76 5.26
C MET A 536 44.13 -15.74 4.92
N PHE A 537 44.34 -16.63 3.96
CA PHE A 537 43.38 -17.70 3.61
C PHE A 537 43.15 -18.67 4.78
N VAL A 538 44.19 -19.11 5.47
CA VAL A 538 44.05 -20.03 6.64
C VAL A 538 43.29 -19.34 7.77
N THR A 539 43.59 -18.07 8.01
CA THR A 539 42.87 -17.30 9.04
C THR A 539 41.40 -17.12 8.69
N GLN A 540 41.08 -16.79 7.45
CA GLN A 540 39.72 -16.67 6.96
C GLN A 540 38.95 -18.00 7.06
N ALA A 541 39.53 -19.08 6.61
CA ALA A 541 38.93 -20.42 6.68
C ALA A 541 38.67 -20.87 8.14
N PHE A 542 39.57 -20.51 9.08
CA PHE A 542 39.35 -20.81 10.49
C PHE A 542 38.13 -20.04 11.05
N PHE A 543 38.02 -18.74 10.77
CA PHE A 543 36.88 -17.94 11.23
C PHE A 543 35.56 -18.39 10.59
N GLU A 544 35.57 -18.74 9.32
CA GLU A 544 34.42 -19.27 8.61
C GLU A 544 33.92 -20.60 9.19
N LEU A 545 34.86 -21.53 9.50
CA LEU A 545 34.51 -22.78 10.19
C LEU A 545 33.93 -22.52 11.58
N PHE A 546 34.54 -21.60 12.35
CA PHE A 546 34.06 -21.26 13.67
C PHE A 546 32.65 -20.65 13.63
N GLU A 547 32.40 -19.73 12.69
CA GLU A 547 31.08 -19.17 12.45
C GLU A 547 30.06 -20.23 12.05
N THR A 548 30.43 -21.14 11.17
CA THR A 548 29.59 -22.28 10.74
C THR A 548 29.16 -23.15 11.93
N LEU A 549 30.11 -23.49 12.78
CA LEU A 549 29.83 -24.32 13.99
C LEU A 549 28.93 -23.62 14.96
N LEU A 550 29.20 -22.33 15.22
CA LEU A 550 28.34 -21.50 16.06
C LEU A 550 26.93 -21.37 15.48
N SER A 551 26.81 -21.18 14.18
CA SER A 551 25.52 -21.10 13.48
C SER A 551 24.71 -22.39 13.63
N TYR A 552 25.33 -23.56 13.46
CA TYR A 552 24.66 -24.85 13.65
C TYR A 552 24.13 -25.01 15.09
N PHE A 553 24.98 -24.69 16.07
CA PHE A 553 24.64 -24.81 17.47
C PHE A 553 23.51 -23.82 17.85
N SER A 554 23.67 -22.55 17.51
CA SER A 554 22.70 -21.50 17.83
C SER A 554 21.33 -21.75 17.19
N ASN A 555 21.32 -22.14 15.90
CA ASN A 555 20.07 -22.41 15.19
C ASN A 555 19.36 -23.66 15.71
N THR A 556 20.11 -24.68 16.13
CA THR A 556 19.51 -25.87 16.77
C THR A 556 18.88 -25.54 18.10
N LEU A 557 19.57 -24.74 18.93
CA LEU A 557 19.01 -24.31 20.22
C LEU A 557 17.81 -23.35 20.08
N SER A 558 17.72 -22.62 18.97
CA SER A 558 16.61 -21.70 18.70
C SER A 558 15.24 -22.40 18.69
N PHE A 559 15.21 -23.71 18.34
CA PHE A 559 13.98 -24.50 18.34
C PHE A 559 13.45 -24.86 19.74
N ILE A 560 14.24 -24.68 20.81
CA ILE A 560 13.75 -24.79 22.21
C ILE A 560 12.55 -23.86 22.43
N ARG A 561 12.48 -22.77 21.72
CA ARG A 561 11.37 -21.81 21.75
C ARG A 561 10.01 -22.47 21.54
N ILE A 562 9.93 -23.51 20.70
CA ILE A 562 8.67 -24.25 20.45
C ILE A 562 8.16 -24.83 21.78
N GLY A 563 9.02 -25.52 22.49
CA GLY A 563 8.67 -26.09 23.80
C GLY A 563 8.42 -25.02 24.87
N ALA A 564 9.22 -23.95 24.86
CA ALA A 564 9.06 -22.86 25.82
C ALA A 564 7.68 -22.18 25.71
N PHE A 565 7.21 -21.92 24.49
CA PHE A 565 5.88 -21.33 24.28
C PHE A 565 4.76 -22.35 24.59
N ALA A 566 4.93 -23.63 24.28
CA ALA A 566 3.96 -24.66 24.66
C ALA A 566 3.78 -24.76 26.16
N VAL A 567 4.88 -24.71 26.93
CA VAL A 567 4.84 -24.71 28.41
C VAL A 567 4.26 -23.39 28.94
N SER A 568 4.65 -22.25 28.33
CA SER A 568 4.14 -20.93 28.71
C SER A 568 2.62 -20.84 28.49
N HIS A 569 2.12 -21.31 27.38
CA HIS A 569 0.69 -21.36 27.08
C HIS A 569 -0.10 -22.14 28.13
N ALA A 570 0.35 -23.37 28.42
CA ALA A 570 -0.28 -24.19 29.47
C ALA A 570 -0.26 -23.50 30.84
N SER A 571 0.87 -22.88 31.20
CA SER A 571 0.99 -22.14 32.48
C SER A 571 0.10 -20.90 32.55
N ILE A 572 -0.03 -20.14 31.47
CA ILE A 572 -0.93 -18.97 31.42
C ILE A 572 -2.38 -19.41 31.54
N MET A 573 -2.76 -20.52 30.90
CA MET A 573 -4.11 -21.05 31.00
C MET A 573 -4.42 -21.55 32.41
N GLU A 574 -3.47 -22.19 33.09
CA GLU A 574 -3.59 -22.58 34.51
C GLU A 574 -3.85 -21.34 35.39
N VAL A 575 -3.12 -20.24 35.18
CA VAL A 575 -3.36 -18.98 35.92
C VAL A 575 -4.76 -18.40 35.61
N VAL A 576 -5.22 -18.44 34.37
CA VAL A 576 -6.58 -17.97 33.99
C VAL A 576 -7.64 -18.79 34.73
N LEU A 577 -7.49 -20.13 34.81
CA LEU A 577 -8.42 -21.02 35.50
C LEU A 577 -8.37 -20.80 37.03
N MET A 578 -7.18 -20.57 37.59
CA MET A 578 -7.02 -20.24 39.03
C MET A 578 -7.74 -18.92 39.35
N LEU A 579 -7.57 -17.88 38.55
CA LEU A 579 -8.26 -16.59 38.71
C LEU A 579 -9.79 -16.73 38.58
N ALA A 580 -10.24 -17.65 37.75
CA ALA A 580 -11.65 -17.97 37.58
C ALA A 580 -12.26 -18.76 38.73
N GLY A 581 -11.43 -19.23 39.71
CA GLY A 581 -11.88 -20.01 40.84
C GLY A 581 -12.24 -21.46 40.50
N ALA A 582 -11.65 -22.04 39.45
CA ALA A 582 -11.96 -23.40 39.00
C ALA A 582 -11.70 -24.44 40.13
N GLU A 583 -10.69 -24.24 40.99
CA GLU A 583 -10.37 -25.12 42.12
C GLU A 583 -11.32 -24.93 43.32
N SER A 584 -11.97 -23.79 43.45
CA SER A 584 -12.82 -23.47 44.59
C SER A 584 -14.29 -23.88 44.42
N GLY A 585 -14.66 -24.52 43.32
CA GLY A 585 -16.01 -25.00 43.05
C GLY A 585 -17.01 -23.92 42.59
N HIS A 586 -16.62 -22.64 42.57
CA HIS A 586 -17.41 -21.53 42.06
C HIS A 586 -16.74 -20.89 40.84
N ILE A 587 -17.02 -21.46 39.66
CA ILE A 587 -16.42 -21.03 38.42
C ILE A 587 -17.01 -19.69 37.95
N ASN A 588 -16.16 -18.67 37.77
CA ASN A 588 -16.54 -17.42 37.17
C ASN A 588 -16.33 -17.47 35.63
N TRP A 589 -17.39 -17.77 34.91
CA TRP A 589 -17.36 -17.87 33.43
C TRP A 589 -16.95 -16.60 32.73
N VAL A 590 -17.20 -15.42 33.31
CA VAL A 590 -16.78 -14.14 32.72
C VAL A 590 -15.26 -14.06 32.68
N VAL A 591 -14.58 -14.48 33.75
CA VAL A 591 -13.10 -14.50 33.82
C VAL A 591 -12.54 -15.49 32.79
N ILE A 592 -13.17 -16.66 32.63
CA ILE A 592 -12.74 -17.66 31.65
C ILE A 592 -12.86 -17.10 30.23
N VAL A 593 -13.99 -16.51 29.87
CA VAL A 593 -14.21 -15.96 28.50
C VAL A 593 -13.26 -14.82 28.23
N LEU A 594 -13.11 -13.86 29.13
CA LEU A 594 -12.20 -12.73 28.95
C LEU A 594 -10.74 -13.17 28.95
N GLY A 595 -10.35 -14.11 29.82
CA GLY A 595 -9.01 -14.68 29.88
C GLY A 595 -8.66 -15.42 28.56
N ASN A 596 -9.55 -16.30 28.11
CA ASN A 596 -9.36 -16.99 26.82
C ASN A 596 -9.30 -16.03 25.62
N LEU A 597 -10.13 -14.99 25.60
CA LEU A 597 -10.09 -13.98 24.54
C LEU A 597 -8.77 -13.21 24.55
N PHE A 598 -8.29 -12.86 25.74
CA PHE A 598 -7.00 -12.18 25.91
C PHE A 598 -5.83 -13.07 25.47
N VAL A 599 -5.80 -14.32 25.93
CA VAL A 599 -4.77 -15.30 25.57
C VAL A 599 -4.80 -15.57 24.07
N CYS A 600 -5.96 -15.83 23.49
CA CYS A 600 -6.11 -16.10 22.07
C CYS A 600 -5.65 -14.91 21.21
N GLY A 601 -5.95 -13.67 21.59
CA GLY A 601 -5.55 -12.47 20.85
C GLY A 601 -4.08 -12.11 21.06
N PHE A 602 -3.65 -11.99 22.30
CA PHE A 602 -2.33 -11.47 22.63
C PHE A 602 -1.23 -12.52 22.49
N GLU A 603 -1.41 -13.70 23.12
CA GLU A 603 -0.43 -14.77 23.04
C GLU A 603 -0.39 -15.38 21.62
N GLY A 604 -1.56 -15.54 20.97
CA GLY A 604 -1.63 -16.01 19.58
C GLY A 604 -0.86 -15.10 18.61
N LEU A 605 -0.89 -13.78 18.83
CA LEU A 605 -0.08 -12.83 18.04
C LEU A 605 1.42 -13.04 18.31
N ILE A 606 1.83 -13.14 19.57
CA ILE A 606 3.24 -13.34 19.94
C ILE A 606 3.76 -14.65 19.36
N VAL A 607 3.01 -15.74 19.51
CA VAL A 607 3.36 -17.06 18.96
C VAL A 607 3.49 -16.96 17.45
N GLY A 608 2.55 -16.31 16.76
CA GLY A 608 2.61 -16.09 15.31
C GLY A 608 3.89 -15.40 14.87
N ILE A 609 4.33 -14.36 15.58
CA ILE A 609 5.59 -13.65 15.32
C ILE A 609 6.80 -14.56 15.58
N GLN A 610 6.79 -15.34 16.66
CA GLN A 610 7.91 -16.23 17.01
C GLN A 610 8.07 -17.38 16.03
N VAL A 611 6.96 -17.92 15.50
CA VAL A 611 6.99 -18.90 14.43
C VAL A 611 7.55 -18.30 13.15
N LEU A 612 7.11 -17.10 12.75
CA LEU A 612 7.62 -16.42 11.58
C LEU A 612 9.13 -16.17 11.68
N ARG A 613 9.61 -15.82 12.88
CA ARG A 613 11.02 -15.66 13.16
C ARG A 613 11.80 -16.97 12.94
N LEU A 614 11.29 -18.12 13.42
CA LEU A 614 11.91 -19.42 13.19
C LEU A 614 11.98 -19.76 11.69
N VAL A 615 10.90 -19.47 10.95
CA VAL A 615 10.87 -19.69 9.50
C VAL A 615 11.92 -18.85 8.77
N TYR A 616 12.03 -17.56 9.10
CA TYR A 616 12.92 -16.65 8.38
C TYR A 616 14.39 -16.82 8.74
N TYR A 617 14.72 -16.99 10.03
CA TYR A 617 16.12 -16.98 10.46
C TYR A 617 16.74 -18.38 10.53
N GLU A 618 15.99 -19.42 10.89
CA GLU A 618 16.54 -20.76 11.03
C GLU A 618 16.34 -21.63 9.77
N MET A 619 15.25 -21.36 8.99
CA MET A 619 14.97 -22.14 7.78
C MET A 619 15.44 -21.43 6.50
N PHE A 620 14.92 -20.22 6.21
CA PHE A 620 15.20 -19.52 4.95
C PHE A 620 16.67 -19.15 4.80
N SER A 621 17.33 -18.70 5.86
CA SER A 621 18.77 -18.37 5.84
C SER A 621 19.65 -19.48 5.28
N ARG A 622 19.16 -20.73 5.27
CA ARG A 622 19.95 -21.89 4.81
C ARG A 622 19.80 -22.21 3.35
N PHE A 623 18.64 -22.02 2.74
CA PHE A 623 18.41 -22.47 1.36
C PHE A 623 17.80 -21.43 0.44
N TYR A 624 17.38 -20.28 0.98
CA TYR A 624 16.57 -19.32 0.25
C TYR A 624 17.22 -17.93 0.24
N LYS A 625 17.50 -17.39 -0.94
CA LYS A 625 18.12 -16.07 -1.09
C LYS A 625 17.11 -14.93 -1.16
N GLY A 626 15.92 -15.18 -1.74
CA GLY A 626 14.84 -14.21 -1.82
C GLY A 626 15.16 -12.96 -2.64
N SER A 627 16.03 -13.08 -3.64
CA SER A 627 16.47 -11.94 -4.47
C SER A 627 15.70 -11.84 -5.79
N GLY A 628 14.62 -12.60 -5.95
CA GLY A 628 13.80 -12.62 -7.16
C GLY A 628 12.96 -11.35 -7.33
N ARG A 629 12.64 -11.03 -8.58
CA ARG A 629 11.83 -9.88 -8.98
C ARG A 629 10.37 -10.31 -9.17
N GLU A 630 9.41 -9.51 -8.64
CA GLU A 630 7.98 -9.80 -8.79
C GLU A 630 7.53 -9.66 -10.24
N PHE A 631 6.79 -10.67 -10.72
CA PHE A 631 6.09 -10.58 -12.01
C PHE A 631 4.93 -9.60 -11.90
N LYS A 632 5.03 -8.46 -12.60
CA LYS A 632 4.02 -7.42 -12.68
C LYS A 632 3.52 -7.33 -14.11
N PRO A 633 2.51 -8.14 -14.46
CA PRO A 633 1.99 -8.12 -15.81
C PRO A 633 1.39 -6.75 -16.11
N TYR A 634 1.52 -6.32 -17.35
CA TYR A 634 0.73 -5.22 -17.87
C TYR A 634 -0.74 -5.68 -17.89
N THR A 635 -1.50 -5.15 -16.98
CA THR A 635 -2.95 -5.35 -16.93
C THR A 635 -3.61 -4.20 -17.68
N GLY A 636 -3.76 -4.34 -19.00
CA GLY A 636 -4.81 -3.58 -19.65
C GLY A 636 -6.12 -3.88 -18.91
N THR A 637 -6.91 -2.88 -18.60
CA THR A 637 -8.13 -2.86 -17.77
C THR A 637 -9.25 -3.86 -18.18
N ALA A 638 -8.89 -4.99 -18.75
CA ALA A 638 -9.81 -6.04 -19.22
C ALA A 638 -10.20 -7.08 -18.14
N LYS A 639 -9.70 -6.93 -16.91
CA LYS A 639 -9.98 -7.89 -15.80
C LYS A 639 -10.62 -7.21 -14.59
N ASN A 640 -11.66 -6.37 -14.78
CA ASN A 640 -12.58 -6.03 -13.69
C ASN A 640 -14.02 -6.09 -14.18
#